data_4f64519605fef12e0d3d3a10be4428af
#
_entry.id   4f64519605fef12e0d3d3a10be4428af
#
_cell.length_a   1.000
_cell.length_b   1.000
_cell.length_c   1.000
_cell.angle_alpha   90.00
_cell.angle_beta   90.00
_cell.angle_gamma   90.00
#
_symmetry.space_group_name_H-M   'P 1'
#
loop_
_entity.id
_entity.type
_entity.pdbx_description
1 polymer ?
#
loop_
_entity_poly.entity_id
_entity_poly.type
_entity_poly.pdbx_seq_one_letter_code
_entity_poly.pdbx_strand_id
1 'polypeptide(L)'
;MRTSEIRQRWLDYFASQGHEIRPSVSLVSPEPSILFTIAGMVPFIPYITGVEPAPWPRAASVQKCIRTNDIDNVGRTTRHGTFFQMNGNFSFGDYFKEGAIHFAWDLLTGSQTDGKYGLDGDRMWVTIWEKDDEAFDVLTKQVGMDPRHIVRLPREENFWDTGQPGPAGPCCEWHYDRGPAYGPEAVGGNVDPGGDRYLELWNLVFDQYMRGEGSGKDYPLLGELDQKAIDTGAGLERLAFVLQDKPNMYEIDEVYPVIAAAEEMSGKHYGLGSAGPEAGSAYDDDVRLRVVADHVRSSLMLIGDGVRPGNDGRGYVLRRLIRRAVRSMRLLGVDTATMPTLLTASKDAMKASYPELEENWGTISEVAYAEEDAFRRTLTAGTTILDAAVEKAKAAPGAPMISGEAAFSLHDTYGFPIDLTLEMASEQGVHVDEAAFRALMEEQKERARADARAKKTGHTDVRIFHDIEKELGGGSTFVGYTESASDAQVAGLLVDGVPTPAVSAPAEVEIILDRTPFYAEMGGQLADHGTIRLADGGVIEVHDVQAPVRGLSVHRGTLTEGTATLGEKAFAQIDTERRLAIARAHTATHMVYAGLRRIVNKDAEQAGSENSPSRLRFDFTNSSSLGEGQLNEIESLVNEKLAQNLPVTTEVMSLDEAKRSGAIALFGEKYGSEVRVVTIGDNFDRELCGGTHVPSTGHLGRITVLGEGSIGSGVRRIDALVGDGAYSFQAKEHALVSQLTSMLGGRPDELTTRLESVMTRLRDAEKELQKIREQQALAEAARLAQNARKIGKFTAVVAPVGALGTADELRAMATDVRERLGNDGPVLVALAAIINGKPMVTVATNDLARQHSARAGQFVRRAAKILGGGGGGRDDLAQGGGSNPAAIDDALADVNEQIKEL
;
A
#
# COMPACT_ATOMS: atom_id res chain seq x y z
N MET A 1 30.08 23.14 14.90
CA MET A 1 29.60 23.51 13.52
C MET A 1 28.26 22.87 13.30
N ARG A 2 27.20 23.58 12.84
CA ARG A 2 25.89 22.97 12.56
C ARG A 2 25.94 22.17 11.27
N THR A 3 25.07 21.19 11.14
CA THR A 3 24.97 20.34 9.92
C THR A 3 24.70 21.17 8.67
N SER A 4 23.78 22.13 8.74
CA SER A 4 23.51 23.07 7.65
C SER A 4 24.73 23.93 7.26
N GLU A 5 25.60 24.29 8.22
CA GLU A 5 26.86 24.98 7.95
C GLU A 5 27.89 24.07 7.27
N ILE A 6 27.99 22.80 7.71
CA ILE A 6 28.89 21.81 7.07
C ILE A 6 28.48 21.61 5.62
N ARG A 7 27.16 21.48 5.36
CA ARG A 7 26.59 21.41 4.02
C ARG A 7 26.96 22.63 3.17
N GLN A 8 26.77 23.83 3.70
CA GLN A 8 27.05 25.08 2.97
C GLN A 8 28.53 25.22 2.66
N ARG A 9 29.42 24.88 3.60
CA ARG A 9 30.88 24.90 3.38
C ARG A 9 31.30 23.96 2.26
N TRP A 10 30.71 22.79 2.17
CA TRP A 10 30.93 21.87 1.04
C TRP A 10 30.59 22.52 -0.30
N LEU A 11 29.41 23.08 -0.42
CA LEU A 11 28.93 23.71 -1.65
C LEU A 11 29.79 24.93 -2.02
N ASP A 12 30.10 25.80 -1.07
CA ASP A 12 30.90 26.99 -1.28
C ASP A 12 32.34 26.64 -1.68
N TYR A 13 32.94 25.64 -1.03
CA TYR A 13 34.26 25.17 -1.35
C TYR A 13 34.34 24.68 -2.82
N PHE A 14 33.46 23.77 -3.21
CA PHE A 14 33.47 23.24 -4.56
C PHE A 14 33.05 24.25 -5.63
N ALA A 15 32.15 25.18 -5.31
CA ALA A 15 31.87 26.34 -6.17
C ALA A 15 33.13 27.17 -6.40
N SER A 16 33.93 27.42 -5.35
CA SER A 16 35.22 28.15 -5.46
C SER A 16 36.25 27.42 -6.32
N GLN A 17 36.13 26.10 -6.41
CA GLN A 17 36.98 25.24 -7.27
C GLN A 17 36.42 25.06 -8.67
N GLY A 18 35.40 25.82 -9.07
CA GLY A 18 34.82 25.83 -10.41
C GLY A 18 33.83 24.68 -10.71
N HIS A 19 33.29 24.04 -9.67
CA HIS A 19 32.22 23.04 -9.84
C HIS A 19 30.85 23.72 -9.97
N GLU A 20 30.04 23.18 -10.89
CA GLU A 20 28.63 23.56 -10.98
C GLU A 20 27.86 22.97 -9.81
N ILE A 21 27.21 23.81 -9.03
CA ILE A 21 26.41 23.35 -7.89
C ILE A 21 25.05 22.87 -8.37
N ARG A 22 24.78 21.58 -8.15
CA ARG A 22 23.55 20.93 -8.56
C ARG A 22 22.61 20.71 -7.38
N PRO A 23 21.31 21.01 -7.53
CA PRO A 23 20.33 20.71 -6.49
C PRO A 23 20.21 19.20 -6.29
N SER A 24 19.81 18.79 -5.08
CA SER A 24 19.43 17.41 -4.82
C SER A 24 18.26 16.99 -5.69
N VAL A 25 18.35 15.84 -6.33
CA VAL A 25 17.18 15.23 -7.00
C VAL A 25 16.29 14.53 -5.99
N SER A 26 15.08 14.15 -6.41
CA SER A 26 14.13 13.41 -5.59
C SER A 26 14.73 12.08 -5.09
N LEU A 27 14.28 11.65 -3.90
CA LEU A 27 14.52 10.30 -3.39
C LEU A 27 13.90 9.22 -4.26
N VAL A 28 12.87 9.56 -5.05
CA VAL A 28 12.29 8.68 -6.05
C VAL A 28 13.21 8.64 -7.25
N SER A 29 13.93 7.53 -7.40
CA SER A 29 14.88 7.39 -8.51
C SER A 29 14.18 7.44 -9.87
N PRO A 30 14.72 8.21 -10.83
CA PRO A 30 14.28 8.14 -12.23
C PRO A 30 14.69 6.83 -12.92
N GLU A 31 15.69 6.11 -12.37
CA GLU A 31 16.17 4.83 -12.88
C GLU A 31 15.20 3.71 -12.47
N PRO A 32 14.54 3.01 -13.43
CA PRO A 32 13.52 2.00 -13.10
C PRO A 32 14.03 0.79 -12.32
N SER A 33 15.33 0.51 -12.41
CA SER A 33 15.97 -0.65 -11.77
C SER A 33 16.14 -0.48 -10.25
N ILE A 34 16.08 0.77 -9.74
CA ILE A 34 16.28 1.10 -8.32
C ILE A 34 15.07 1.85 -7.75
N LEU A 35 14.65 1.45 -6.55
CA LEU A 35 13.49 2.05 -5.88
C LEU A 35 13.75 3.51 -5.46
N PHE A 36 14.93 3.77 -4.92
CA PHE A 36 15.29 5.07 -4.37
C PHE A 36 16.65 5.54 -4.88
N THR A 37 16.91 6.82 -4.79
CA THR A 37 18.24 7.40 -4.96
C THR A 37 19.12 6.98 -3.79
N ILE A 38 20.09 6.08 -4.03
CA ILE A 38 20.94 5.43 -3.01
C ILE A 38 22.31 6.06 -2.85
N ALA A 39 22.71 6.93 -3.78
CA ALA A 39 24.02 7.58 -3.79
C ALA A 39 23.98 8.90 -4.57
N GLY A 40 24.97 9.76 -4.30
CA GLY A 40 25.11 11.06 -4.95
C GLY A 40 25.32 11.01 -6.45
N MET A 41 25.90 9.92 -6.96
CA MET A 41 26.21 9.76 -8.37
C MET A 41 24.99 9.37 -9.26
N VAL A 42 23.90 8.89 -8.67
CA VAL A 42 22.74 8.39 -9.44
C VAL A 42 22.27 9.34 -10.53
N PRO A 43 22.10 10.65 -10.30
CA PRO A 43 21.71 11.59 -11.36
C PRO A 43 22.77 11.84 -12.42
N PHE A 44 24.03 11.41 -12.17
CA PHE A 44 25.16 11.63 -13.07
C PHE A 44 25.60 10.38 -13.87
N ILE A 45 24.94 9.23 -13.67
CA ILE A 45 25.24 7.97 -14.37
C ILE A 45 25.34 8.14 -15.89
N PRO A 46 24.42 8.84 -16.59
CA PRO A 46 24.52 9.02 -18.03
C PRO A 46 25.79 9.77 -18.48
N TYR A 47 26.29 10.69 -17.67
CA TYR A 47 27.49 11.49 -17.93
C TYR A 47 28.78 10.73 -17.62
N ILE A 48 28.78 9.92 -16.53
CA ILE A 48 29.92 9.07 -16.16
C ILE A 48 30.13 7.96 -17.20
N THR A 49 29.03 7.38 -17.71
CA THR A 49 29.08 6.32 -18.71
C THR A 49 29.30 6.84 -20.14
N GLY A 50 29.23 8.17 -20.36
CA GLY A 50 29.37 8.77 -21.69
C GLY A 50 28.16 8.56 -22.61
N VAL A 51 27.04 8.07 -22.10
CA VAL A 51 25.77 7.94 -22.85
C VAL A 51 25.25 9.32 -23.25
N GLU A 52 25.42 10.30 -22.36
CA GLU A 52 25.14 11.71 -22.61
C GLU A 52 26.39 12.55 -22.34
N PRO A 53 26.68 13.59 -23.16
CA PRO A 53 27.75 14.51 -22.85
C PRO A 53 27.41 15.34 -21.61
N ALA A 54 28.34 15.41 -20.66
CA ALA A 54 28.16 16.25 -19.48
C ALA A 54 28.11 17.74 -19.89
N PRO A 55 27.09 18.51 -19.44
CA PRO A 55 26.98 19.94 -19.77
C PRO A 55 28.02 20.82 -19.07
N TRP A 56 28.74 20.26 -18.09
CA TRP A 56 29.80 20.93 -17.32
C TRP A 56 30.94 19.95 -17.08
N PRO A 57 32.18 20.41 -16.98
CA PRO A 57 33.34 19.53 -16.76
C PRO A 57 33.38 18.96 -15.34
N ARG A 58 32.81 19.68 -14.37
CA ARG A 58 32.75 19.29 -12.95
C ARG A 58 31.46 19.75 -12.30
N ALA A 59 30.95 18.97 -11.34
CA ALA A 59 29.77 19.28 -10.57
C ALA A 59 29.96 18.93 -9.08
N ALA A 60 29.15 19.55 -8.22
CA ALA A 60 29.04 19.17 -6.82
C ALA A 60 27.60 19.26 -6.33
N SER A 61 27.24 18.42 -5.37
CA SER A 61 25.91 18.39 -4.79
C SER A 61 25.91 17.89 -3.35
N VAL A 62 24.81 18.10 -2.65
CA VAL A 62 24.46 17.39 -1.43
C VAL A 62 23.14 16.66 -1.70
N GLN A 63 23.25 15.38 -1.97
CA GLN A 63 22.14 14.54 -2.45
C GLN A 63 21.43 13.83 -1.30
N LYS A 64 20.09 13.93 -1.28
CA LYS A 64 19.22 13.09 -0.43
C LYS A 64 19.35 11.63 -0.85
N CYS A 65 19.59 10.72 0.09
CA CYS A 65 19.74 9.30 -0.19
C CYS A 65 18.91 8.44 0.77
N ILE A 66 18.41 7.31 0.28
CA ILE A 66 17.75 6.27 1.08
C ILE A 66 18.43 4.93 0.83
N ARG A 67 18.88 4.27 1.90
CA ARG A 67 19.39 2.89 1.86
C ARG A 67 18.52 2.00 2.74
N THR A 68 17.77 1.10 2.10
CA THR A 68 16.85 0.19 2.78
C THR A 68 17.54 -1.01 3.43
N ASN A 69 18.73 -1.37 2.96
CA ASN A 69 19.53 -2.47 3.51
C ASN A 69 20.02 -2.17 4.93
N ASP A 70 20.14 -0.89 5.28
CA ASP A 70 20.65 -0.46 6.59
C ASP A 70 19.56 -0.37 7.67
N ILE A 71 18.27 -0.54 7.33
CA ILE A 71 17.16 -0.40 8.28
C ILE A 71 17.32 -1.26 9.54
N ASP A 72 17.85 -2.47 9.39
CA ASP A 72 18.04 -3.38 10.53
C ASP A 72 19.27 -3.05 11.39
N ASN A 73 20.21 -2.26 10.88
CA ASN A 73 21.38 -1.73 11.58
C ASN A 73 21.10 -0.41 12.33
N VAL A 74 19.98 0.26 11.96
CA VAL A 74 19.58 1.53 12.59
C VAL A 74 19.38 1.36 14.10
N GLY A 75 19.94 2.29 14.86
CA GLY A 75 19.90 2.29 16.31
C GLY A 75 20.97 1.40 16.98
N ARG A 76 21.51 0.41 16.26
CA ARG A 76 22.49 -0.54 16.78
C ARG A 76 23.94 -0.15 16.50
N THR A 77 24.17 0.56 15.43
CA THR A 77 25.49 1.12 15.07
C THR A 77 25.49 2.63 15.23
N THR A 78 26.67 3.23 15.24
CA THR A 78 26.85 4.68 15.45
C THR A 78 26.68 5.51 14.18
N ARG A 79 26.65 4.86 12.99
CA ARG A 79 26.86 5.50 11.68
C ARG A 79 25.85 5.13 10.58
N HIS A 80 24.94 4.19 10.81
CA HIS A 80 23.94 3.78 9.81
C HIS A 80 22.62 4.49 10.03
N GLY A 81 22.09 5.06 8.96
CA GLY A 81 20.76 5.67 8.90
C GLY A 81 20.04 5.29 7.62
N THR A 82 18.73 5.23 7.66
CA THR A 82 17.88 4.94 6.47
C THR A 82 17.92 6.09 5.49
N PHE A 83 17.64 7.31 5.96
CA PHE A 83 17.87 8.55 5.25
C PHE A 83 19.22 9.15 5.65
N PHE A 84 19.97 9.57 4.67
CA PHE A 84 21.21 10.32 4.89
C PHE A 84 21.48 11.27 3.73
N GLN A 85 22.40 12.21 3.96
CA GLN A 85 22.80 13.20 2.99
C GLN A 85 24.21 12.86 2.49
N MET A 86 24.37 12.71 1.19
CA MET A 86 25.67 12.43 0.57
C MET A 86 26.21 13.68 -0.12
N ASN A 87 27.26 14.21 0.42
CA ASN A 87 28.06 15.24 -0.22
C ASN A 87 28.88 14.60 -1.34
N GLY A 88 28.77 15.12 -2.56
CA GLY A 88 29.47 14.57 -3.72
C GLY A 88 30.13 15.66 -4.54
N ASN A 89 31.29 15.37 -5.09
CA ASN A 89 31.95 16.14 -6.15
C ASN A 89 32.31 15.22 -7.29
N PHE A 90 32.11 15.69 -8.49
CA PHE A 90 32.14 14.90 -9.72
C PHE A 90 33.03 15.59 -10.75
N SER A 91 33.78 14.80 -11.50
CA SER A 91 34.56 15.27 -12.66
C SER A 91 34.27 14.39 -13.86
N PHE A 92 34.03 15.01 -14.99
CA PHE A 92 33.73 14.37 -16.27
C PHE A 92 34.87 14.66 -17.28
N GLY A 93 36.02 13.97 -17.05
CA GLY A 93 37.22 14.12 -17.89
C GLY A 93 38.01 15.40 -17.64
N ASP A 94 37.78 16.15 -16.56
CA ASP A 94 38.52 17.36 -16.24
C ASP A 94 39.70 17.10 -15.28
N TYR A 95 39.45 16.81 -14.01
CA TYR A 95 40.48 16.32 -13.09
C TYR A 95 40.25 14.84 -12.76
N PHE A 96 41.32 14.19 -12.28
CA PHE A 96 41.24 12.79 -11.87
C PHE A 96 41.81 12.61 -10.46
N LYS A 97 42.54 11.52 -10.16
CA LYS A 97 43.00 11.16 -8.81
C LYS A 97 43.72 12.27 -8.06
N GLU A 98 44.71 12.91 -8.71
CA GLU A 98 45.48 13.99 -8.10
C GLU A 98 44.58 15.11 -7.61
N GLY A 99 43.70 15.64 -8.44
CA GLY A 99 42.79 16.71 -8.08
C GLY A 99 41.80 16.30 -6.99
N ALA A 100 41.22 15.12 -7.07
CA ALA A 100 40.28 14.62 -6.07
C ALA A 100 40.90 14.45 -4.68
N ILE A 101 42.12 13.89 -4.60
CA ILE A 101 42.86 13.67 -3.36
C ILE A 101 43.24 15.02 -2.73
N HIS A 102 43.69 15.99 -3.54
CA HIS A 102 44.02 17.32 -3.05
C HIS A 102 42.79 18.07 -2.52
N PHE A 103 41.66 18.01 -3.21
CA PHE A 103 40.43 18.62 -2.70
C PHE A 103 39.98 18.00 -1.38
N ALA A 104 40.07 16.67 -1.25
CA ALA A 104 39.67 15.99 -0.03
C ALA A 104 40.58 16.39 1.15
N TRP A 105 41.87 16.36 0.98
CA TRP A 105 42.79 16.76 2.01
C TRP A 105 42.60 18.21 2.45
N ASP A 106 42.54 19.11 1.46
CA ASP A 106 42.42 20.56 1.71
C ASP A 106 41.09 20.92 2.42
N LEU A 107 40.00 20.35 2.01
CA LEU A 107 38.69 20.59 2.63
C LEU A 107 38.61 20.00 4.04
N LEU A 108 39.09 18.76 4.23
CA LEU A 108 39.03 18.09 5.54
C LEU A 108 39.94 18.73 6.58
N THR A 109 41.19 19.05 6.23
CA THR A 109 42.19 19.48 7.20
C THR A 109 42.47 21.00 7.20
N GLY A 110 42.05 21.70 6.16
CA GLY A 110 42.24 23.15 6.08
C GLY A 110 41.48 23.93 7.15
N SER A 111 41.92 25.17 7.43
CA SER A 111 41.39 25.97 8.53
C SER A 111 39.90 26.28 8.45
N GLN A 112 39.20 26.20 9.57
CA GLN A 112 37.80 26.62 9.68
C GLN A 112 37.59 28.10 9.36
N THR A 113 38.61 28.95 9.59
CA THR A 113 38.56 30.38 9.24
C THR A 113 38.54 30.61 7.72
N ASP A 114 39.01 29.63 6.95
CA ASP A 114 39.04 29.66 5.49
C ASP A 114 37.88 28.90 4.88
N GLY A 115 36.82 28.62 5.67
CA GLY A 115 35.61 27.96 5.21
C GLY A 115 35.73 26.43 5.12
N LYS A 116 36.81 25.82 5.65
CA LYS A 116 37.07 24.37 5.60
C LYS A 116 36.71 23.70 6.93
N TYR A 117 36.95 22.39 7.06
CA TYR A 117 36.46 21.64 8.22
C TYR A 117 37.43 21.63 9.43
N GLY A 118 38.73 21.78 9.19
CA GLY A 118 39.73 21.91 10.28
C GLY A 118 39.96 20.66 11.10
N LEU A 119 39.82 19.48 10.48
CA LEU A 119 40.13 18.21 11.10
C LEU A 119 41.65 18.04 11.26
N ASP A 120 42.05 17.34 12.31
CA ASP A 120 43.45 17.07 12.57
C ASP A 120 44.03 16.09 11.54
N GLY A 121 44.99 16.56 10.73
CA GLY A 121 45.63 15.76 9.67
C GLY A 121 46.39 14.55 10.20
N ASP A 122 46.98 14.64 11.45
CA ASP A 122 47.67 13.50 12.04
C ASP A 122 46.73 12.35 12.46
N ARG A 123 45.43 12.61 12.48
CA ARG A 123 44.39 11.63 12.77
C ARG A 123 43.70 11.09 11.51
N MET A 124 44.11 11.58 10.34
CA MET A 124 43.55 11.07 9.06
C MET A 124 44.26 9.78 8.65
N TRP A 125 43.47 8.83 8.23
CA TRP A 125 43.86 7.54 7.64
C TRP A 125 43.22 7.38 6.27
N VAL A 126 43.89 6.65 5.38
CA VAL A 126 43.35 6.42 4.01
C VAL A 126 43.48 4.95 3.64
N THR A 127 42.42 4.38 3.08
CA THR A 127 42.49 3.07 2.45
C THR A 127 42.46 3.23 0.94
N ILE A 128 43.29 2.47 0.22
CA ILE A 128 43.38 2.46 -1.25
C ILE A 128 43.41 1.02 -1.79
N TRP A 129 43.02 0.85 -3.05
CA TRP A 129 43.22 -0.43 -3.69
C TRP A 129 44.71 -0.81 -3.73
N GLU A 130 45.03 -2.09 -3.45
CA GLU A 130 46.42 -2.57 -3.33
C GLU A 130 47.31 -2.30 -4.56
N LYS A 131 46.70 -2.16 -5.75
CA LYS A 131 47.39 -1.91 -7.02
C LYS A 131 47.34 -0.44 -7.47
N ASP A 132 46.80 0.46 -6.62
CA ASP A 132 46.74 1.88 -6.96
C ASP A 132 47.98 2.65 -6.49
N ASP A 133 49.07 2.47 -7.23
CA ASP A 133 50.36 3.16 -6.95
C ASP A 133 50.27 4.66 -7.23
N GLU A 134 49.42 5.09 -8.17
CA GLU A 134 49.21 6.51 -8.47
C GLU A 134 48.62 7.25 -7.27
N ALA A 135 47.52 6.72 -6.69
CA ALA A 135 46.93 7.31 -5.47
C ALA A 135 47.93 7.32 -4.31
N PHE A 136 48.71 6.24 -4.11
CA PHE A 136 49.75 6.19 -3.09
C PHE A 136 50.80 7.26 -3.29
N ASP A 137 51.26 7.47 -4.50
CA ASP A 137 52.27 8.48 -4.82
C ASP A 137 51.74 9.92 -4.59
N VAL A 138 50.51 10.21 -4.96
CA VAL A 138 49.89 11.51 -4.68
C VAL A 138 49.80 11.75 -3.16
N LEU A 139 49.28 10.78 -2.41
CA LEU A 139 49.15 10.90 -0.94
C LEU A 139 50.49 11.12 -0.24
N THR A 140 51.53 10.37 -0.62
CA THR A 140 52.82 10.44 0.07
C THR A 140 53.73 11.58 -0.41
N LYS A 141 53.79 11.81 -1.75
CA LYS A 141 54.76 12.77 -2.33
C LYS A 141 54.20 14.17 -2.47
N GLN A 142 52.90 14.33 -2.64
CA GLN A 142 52.27 15.64 -2.90
C GLN A 142 51.54 16.15 -1.65
N VAL A 143 50.67 15.32 -1.06
CA VAL A 143 49.97 15.64 0.20
C VAL A 143 50.93 15.59 1.40
N GLY A 144 51.94 14.71 1.37
CA GLY A 144 52.89 14.54 2.47
C GLY A 144 52.36 13.69 3.63
N MET A 145 51.37 12.85 3.36
CA MET A 145 50.78 11.94 4.35
C MET A 145 51.78 10.88 4.80
N ASP A 146 51.80 10.54 6.07
CA ASP A 146 52.64 9.45 6.60
C ASP A 146 52.23 8.13 5.93
N PRO A 147 53.15 7.40 5.24
CA PRO A 147 52.85 6.13 4.61
C PRO A 147 52.22 5.07 5.54
N ARG A 148 52.41 5.19 6.87
CA ARG A 148 51.81 4.30 7.87
C ARG A 148 50.31 4.52 8.01
N HIS A 149 49.80 5.66 7.62
CA HIS A 149 48.39 6.01 7.62
C HIS A 149 47.67 5.63 6.33
N ILE A 150 48.37 5.02 5.36
CA ILE A 150 47.83 4.56 4.08
C ILE A 150 47.80 3.04 4.09
N VAL A 151 46.60 2.47 4.03
CA VAL A 151 46.36 1.04 4.05
C VAL A 151 45.97 0.56 2.67
N ARG A 152 46.69 -0.43 2.15
CA ARG A 152 46.42 -1.06 0.87
C ARG A 152 45.53 -2.27 1.08
N LEU A 153 44.37 -2.29 0.45
CA LEU A 153 43.35 -3.32 0.57
C LEU A 153 43.06 -4.01 -0.77
N PRO A 154 42.52 -5.25 -0.76
CA PRO A 154 42.20 -5.98 -1.99
C PRO A 154 40.99 -5.36 -2.71
N ARG A 155 40.70 -5.90 -3.90
CA ARG A 155 39.60 -5.43 -4.77
C ARG A 155 38.22 -5.53 -4.09
N GLU A 156 38.05 -6.52 -3.25
CA GLU A 156 36.82 -6.78 -2.51
C GLU A 156 36.45 -5.59 -1.62
N GLU A 157 37.44 -4.87 -1.10
CA GLU A 157 37.29 -3.78 -0.14
C GLU A 157 37.37 -2.39 -0.79
N ASN A 158 38.38 -2.12 -1.61
CA ASN A 158 38.66 -0.79 -2.17
C ASN A 158 38.51 -0.71 -3.68
N PHE A 159 37.45 -1.29 -4.22
CA PHE A 159 37.09 -1.16 -5.64
C PHE A 159 35.57 -1.06 -5.77
N TRP A 160 35.09 0.07 -6.24
CA TRP A 160 33.68 0.34 -6.36
C TRP A 160 33.09 -0.09 -7.71
N ASP A 161 31.82 -0.41 -7.75
CA ASP A 161 31.05 -0.70 -8.97
C ASP A 161 29.54 -0.51 -8.73
N THR A 162 28.78 -0.39 -9.80
CA THR A 162 27.32 -0.18 -9.79
C THR A 162 26.49 -1.42 -9.40
N GLY A 163 27.11 -2.57 -9.15
CA GLY A 163 26.42 -3.84 -8.90
C GLY A 163 25.86 -4.52 -10.16
N GLN A 164 25.92 -3.87 -11.31
CA GLN A 164 25.48 -4.31 -12.64
C GLN A 164 26.47 -3.75 -13.69
N PRO A 165 26.40 -4.17 -14.98
CA PRO A 165 27.29 -3.61 -16.01
C PRO A 165 27.25 -2.08 -16.02
N GLY A 166 28.41 -1.45 -15.96
CA GLY A 166 28.53 0.00 -15.84
C GLY A 166 29.92 0.46 -15.39
N PRO A 167 30.09 1.71 -14.96
CA PRO A 167 31.35 2.24 -14.50
C PRO A 167 31.82 1.53 -13.22
N ALA A 168 33.16 1.40 -13.11
CA ALA A 168 33.82 0.81 -11.95
C ALA A 168 35.25 1.35 -11.83
N GLY A 169 35.78 1.37 -10.62
CA GLY A 169 37.16 1.81 -10.40
C GLY A 169 37.64 1.66 -8.96
N PRO A 170 38.95 1.85 -8.74
CA PRO A 170 39.52 1.84 -7.41
C PRO A 170 38.99 2.96 -6.55
N CYS A 171 38.98 2.73 -5.24
CA CYS A 171 38.56 3.69 -4.22
C CYS A 171 39.74 4.23 -3.41
N CYS A 172 39.58 5.47 -2.95
CA CYS A 172 40.42 6.09 -1.96
C CYS A 172 39.49 6.59 -0.83
N GLU A 173 39.46 5.88 0.28
CA GLU A 173 38.55 6.14 1.40
C GLU A 173 39.25 6.86 2.53
N TRP A 174 38.72 7.99 2.94
CA TRP A 174 39.23 8.85 4.01
C TRP A 174 38.56 8.50 5.33
N HIS A 175 39.37 8.08 6.32
CA HIS A 175 38.96 7.70 7.67
C HIS A 175 39.52 8.66 8.68
N TYR A 176 38.77 8.89 9.76
CA TYR A 176 39.22 9.72 10.89
C TYR A 176 39.36 8.90 12.16
N ASP A 177 40.55 8.87 12.77
CA ASP A 177 40.76 8.24 14.08
C ASP A 177 40.11 9.07 15.18
N ARG A 178 38.99 8.59 15.70
CA ARG A 178 38.24 9.22 16.80
C ARG A 178 38.90 9.02 18.17
N GLY A 179 39.95 8.18 18.23
CA GLY A 179 40.72 7.93 19.42
C GLY A 179 40.31 6.69 20.23
N PRO A 180 41.07 6.37 21.29
CA PRO A 180 40.98 5.10 22.00
C PRO A 180 39.67 4.87 22.76
N ALA A 181 38.87 5.91 22.97
CA ALA A 181 37.55 5.79 23.58
C ALA A 181 36.54 5.02 22.66
N TYR A 182 36.85 4.93 21.37
CA TYR A 182 35.96 4.31 20.35
C TYR A 182 36.45 2.96 19.84
N GLY A 183 37.52 2.43 20.40
CA GLY A 183 38.03 1.11 20.02
C GLY A 183 39.53 0.98 20.17
N PRO A 184 40.07 -0.23 19.98
CA PRO A 184 41.50 -0.47 20.06
C PRO A 184 42.27 0.24 18.93
N GLU A 185 43.59 0.39 19.12
CA GLU A 185 44.45 0.86 18.05
C GLU A 185 44.52 -0.21 16.92
N ALA A 186 44.22 0.20 15.72
CA ALA A 186 44.25 -0.64 14.54
C ALA A 186 44.71 0.17 13.32
N VAL A 187 45.08 -0.49 12.24
CA VAL A 187 45.56 0.16 11.02
C VAL A 187 44.39 0.38 10.04
N GLY A 188 43.93 1.62 9.97
CA GLY A 188 42.89 2.05 9.03
C GLY A 188 41.51 1.48 9.30
N GLY A 189 40.51 1.98 8.59
CA GLY A 189 39.08 1.73 8.84
C GLY A 189 38.63 0.29 8.78
N ASN A 190 39.09 -0.49 7.79
CA ASN A 190 38.65 -1.87 7.63
C ASN A 190 39.28 -2.88 8.59
N VAL A 191 40.20 -2.46 9.39
CA VAL A 191 40.82 -3.30 10.44
C VAL A 191 40.02 -3.21 11.73
N ASP A 192 39.14 -2.22 11.85
CA ASP A 192 38.18 -2.07 12.94
C ASP A 192 36.78 -2.59 12.49
N PRO A 193 36.41 -3.84 12.84
CA PRO A 193 35.14 -4.41 12.42
C PRO A 193 33.90 -3.62 12.89
N GLY A 194 34.04 -2.88 14.01
CA GLY A 194 32.99 -1.99 14.52
C GLY A 194 32.90 -0.68 13.74
N GLY A 195 33.96 -0.24 13.10
CA GLY A 195 34.07 1.02 12.37
C GLY A 195 33.86 2.29 13.21
N ASP A 196 33.93 2.18 14.53
CA ASP A 196 33.62 3.27 15.44
C ASP A 196 34.85 4.18 15.73
N ARG A 197 36.04 3.62 15.72
CA ARG A 197 37.29 4.39 15.95
C ARG A 197 37.79 5.03 14.66
N TYR A 198 38.03 4.22 13.61
CA TYR A 198 38.49 4.71 12.31
C TYR A 198 37.28 4.90 11.39
N LEU A 199 36.60 6.02 11.55
CA LEU A 199 35.35 6.32 10.88
C LEU A 199 35.59 6.77 9.44
N GLU A 200 35.06 6.06 8.45
CA GLU A 200 35.00 6.50 7.07
C GLU A 200 34.13 7.77 6.95
N LEU A 201 34.74 8.85 6.47
CA LEU A 201 34.09 10.14 6.25
C LEU A 201 33.75 10.35 4.76
N TRP A 202 34.67 9.95 3.87
CA TRP A 202 34.58 10.28 2.45
C TRP A 202 35.24 9.19 1.60
N ASN A 203 34.53 8.74 0.57
CA ASN A 203 35.01 7.82 -0.43
C ASN A 203 35.20 8.54 -1.77
N LEU A 204 36.39 8.49 -2.35
CA LEU A 204 36.70 8.96 -3.69
C LEU A 204 36.75 7.75 -4.62
N VAL A 205 35.85 7.65 -5.58
CA VAL A 205 35.82 6.61 -6.59
C VAL A 205 36.44 7.14 -7.88
N PHE A 206 37.37 6.38 -8.42
CA PHE A 206 38.08 6.68 -9.65
C PHE A 206 37.52 5.84 -10.78
N ASP A 207 36.40 6.26 -11.37
CA ASP A 207 35.73 5.55 -12.46
C ASP A 207 36.63 5.55 -13.72
N GLN A 208 37.27 4.43 -13.95
CA GLN A 208 38.19 4.28 -15.06
C GLN A 208 37.97 3.02 -15.90
N TYR A 209 37.09 2.09 -15.43
CA TYR A 209 36.84 0.83 -16.12
C TYR A 209 35.36 0.61 -16.38
N MET A 210 35.04 -0.14 -17.44
CA MET A 210 33.71 -0.69 -17.70
C MET A 210 33.60 -2.08 -17.09
N ARG A 211 32.70 -2.27 -16.16
CA ARG A 211 32.32 -3.56 -15.57
C ARG A 211 31.43 -4.34 -16.54
N GLY A 212 31.72 -5.64 -16.73
CA GLY A 212 30.84 -6.57 -17.44
C GLY A 212 29.84 -7.28 -16.53
N GLU A 213 29.14 -8.26 -17.11
CA GLU A 213 28.21 -9.14 -16.39
C GLU A 213 28.92 -9.96 -15.30
N GLY A 214 28.24 -10.19 -14.16
CA GLY A 214 28.74 -10.98 -13.04
C GLY A 214 28.14 -10.57 -11.72
N SER A 215 28.30 -11.41 -10.68
CA SER A 215 27.77 -11.19 -9.33
C SER A 215 28.90 -10.83 -8.33
N GLY A 216 28.59 -9.99 -7.35
CA GLY A 216 29.55 -9.54 -6.36
C GLY A 216 30.75 -8.84 -7.00
N LYS A 217 31.98 -9.25 -6.68
CA LYS A 217 33.23 -8.76 -7.30
C LYS A 217 33.77 -9.70 -8.38
N ASP A 218 33.08 -10.80 -8.69
CA ASP A 218 33.42 -11.76 -9.75
C ASP A 218 32.79 -11.33 -11.08
N TYR A 219 33.41 -10.36 -11.73
CA TYR A 219 33.05 -9.85 -13.06
C TYR A 219 34.30 -9.42 -13.84
N PRO A 220 34.25 -9.50 -15.19
CA PRO A 220 35.33 -9.02 -16.05
C PRO A 220 35.33 -7.50 -16.14
N LEU A 221 36.52 -6.89 -16.24
CA LEU A 221 36.69 -5.52 -16.71
C LEU A 221 36.79 -5.57 -18.23
N LEU A 222 35.85 -4.93 -18.93
CA LEU A 222 35.74 -4.96 -20.39
C LEU A 222 36.71 -4.01 -21.09
N GLY A 223 37.29 -3.08 -20.33
CA GLY A 223 38.26 -2.09 -20.84
C GLY A 223 38.22 -0.83 -19.98
N GLU A 224 39.08 0.15 -20.29
CA GLU A 224 38.99 1.48 -19.73
C GLU A 224 37.81 2.25 -20.33
N LEU A 225 37.22 3.17 -19.54
CA LEU A 225 36.23 4.13 -20.04
C LEU A 225 36.94 5.10 -21.03
N ASP A 226 36.24 5.49 -22.07
CA ASP A 226 36.71 6.49 -23.02
C ASP A 226 37.03 7.83 -22.33
N GLN A 227 36.24 8.15 -21.31
CA GLN A 227 36.41 9.32 -20.46
C GLN A 227 36.44 8.88 -18.99
N LYS A 228 37.60 9.10 -18.34
CA LYS A 228 37.72 8.83 -16.88
C LYS A 228 36.90 9.84 -16.10
N ALA A 229 36.23 9.39 -15.04
CA ALA A 229 35.39 10.22 -14.19
C ALA A 229 35.81 10.12 -12.72
N ILE A 230 35.49 11.15 -11.97
CA ILE A 230 35.50 11.14 -10.50
C ILE A 230 34.07 11.13 -10.02
N ASP A 231 33.75 10.15 -9.18
CA ASP A 231 32.55 10.06 -8.35
C ASP A 231 32.99 10.04 -6.89
N THR A 232 32.37 10.86 -6.05
CA THR A 232 32.69 10.86 -4.62
C THR A 232 31.44 10.88 -3.76
N GLY A 233 31.56 10.31 -2.55
CA GLY A 233 30.52 10.32 -1.55
C GLY A 233 31.04 10.51 -0.15
N ALA A 234 30.71 11.65 0.49
CA ALA A 234 30.98 11.91 1.90
C ALA A 234 29.66 11.98 2.68
N GLY A 235 29.56 11.17 3.74
CA GLY A 235 28.39 11.20 4.61
C GLY A 235 28.31 12.50 5.40
N LEU A 236 27.29 13.34 5.11
CA LEU A 236 27.13 14.61 5.83
C LEU A 236 26.93 14.39 7.33
N GLU A 237 26.14 13.40 7.71
CA GLU A 237 25.90 13.03 9.10
C GLU A 237 27.18 12.53 9.79
N ARG A 238 28.05 11.79 9.07
CA ARG A 238 29.34 11.34 9.59
C ARG A 238 30.31 12.51 9.84
N LEU A 239 30.38 13.43 8.89
CA LEU A 239 31.13 14.69 9.08
C LEU A 239 30.55 15.49 10.25
N ALA A 240 29.21 15.58 10.33
CA ALA A 240 28.55 16.37 11.37
C ALA A 240 28.82 15.83 12.76
N PHE A 241 28.72 14.53 13.02
CA PHE A 241 28.94 14.06 14.39
C PHE A 241 30.40 14.10 14.79
N VAL A 242 31.37 14.01 13.88
CA VAL A 242 32.78 14.27 14.18
C VAL A 242 33.01 15.74 14.49
N LEU A 243 32.53 16.65 13.66
CA LEU A 243 32.73 18.11 13.81
C LEU A 243 31.92 18.71 14.98
N GLN A 244 30.88 18.04 15.45
CA GLN A 244 30.07 18.41 16.61
C GLN A 244 30.54 17.71 17.89
N ASP A 245 31.60 16.89 17.81
CA ASP A 245 32.12 16.09 18.93
C ASP A 245 31.00 15.23 19.57
N LYS A 246 30.26 14.49 18.75
CA LYS A 246 29.17 13.60 19.17
C LYS A 246 29.60 12.13 19.05
N PRO A 247 29.11 11.25 19.91
CA PRO A 247 29.46 9.83 19.86
C PRO A 247 28.90 9.09 18.66
N ASN A 248 27.80 9.58 18.08
CA ASN A 248 27.09 8.93 16.97
C ASN A 248 26.25 9.93 16.15
N MET A 249 25.77 9.50 14.99
CA MET A 249 24.97 10.33 14.09
C MET A 249 23.59 10.74 14.64
N TYR A 250 23.07 10.01 15.63
CA TYR A 250 21.74 10.31 16.17
C TYR A 250 21.76 11.53 17.12
N GLU A 251 22.94 11.97 17.54
CA GLU A 251 23.13 13.10 18.46
C GLU A 251 23.47 14.42 17.76
N ILE A 252 23.51 14.45 16.41
CA ILE A 252 23.71 15.68 15.67
C ILE A 252 22.48 16.59 15.74
N ASP A 253 22.69 17.86 15.48
CA ASP A 253 21.69 18.93 15.59
C ASP A 253 20.45 18.72 14.66
N GLU A 254 20.54 17.97 13.56
CA GLU A 254 19.42 17.65 12.68
C GLU A 254 18.64 16.40 13.11
N VAL A 255 19.16 15.56 14.00
CA VAL A 255 18.53 14.28 14.40
C VAL A 255 18.09 14.28 15.86
N TYR A 256 18.93 14.77 16.78
CA TYR A 256 18.66 14.75 18.22
C TYR A 256 17.35 15.42 18.66
N PRO A 257 16.84 16.49 18.01
CA PRO A 257 15.57 17.09 18.39
C PRO A 257 14.38 16.11 18.37
N VAL A 258 14.41 15.07 17.53
CA VAL A 258 13.39 14.02 17.51
C VAL A 258 13.54 13.09 18.72
N ILE A 259 14.78 12.76 19.11
CA ILE A 259 15.07 12.01 20.34
C ILE A 259 14.55 12.78 21.55
N ALA A 260 14.87 14.08 21.66
CA ALA A 260 14.43 14.93 22.77
C ALA A 260 12.89 14.98 22.88
N ALA A 261 12.20 15.09 21.74
CA ALA A 261 10.75 15.06 21.71
C ALA A 261 10.20 13.67 22.14
N ALA A 262 10.86 12.58 21.74
CA ALA A 262 10.48 11.23 22.15
C ALA A 262 10.75 10.98 23.64
N GLU A 263 11.82 11.53 24.21
CA GLU A 263 12.11 11.54 25.66
C GLU A 263 10.99 12.24 26.44
N GLU A 264 10.60 13.44 26.01
CA GLU A 264 9.52 14.20 26.65
C GLU A 264 8.19 13.44 26.64
N MET A 265 7.87 12.80 25.51
CA MET A 265 6.62 12.03 25.38
C MET A 265 6.62 10.75 26.22
N SER A 266 7.76 10.06 26.30
CA SER A 266 7.86 8.74 26.93
C SER A 266 8.27 8.78 28.41
N GLY A 267 8.88 9.87 28.87
CA GLY A 267 9.52 9.96 30.18
C GLY A 267 10.77 9.10 30.31
N LYS A 268 11.29 8.56 29.19
CA LYS A 268 12.55 7.81 29.12
C LYS A 268 13.70 8.77 28.85
N HIS A 269 14.90 8.38 29.25
CA HIS A 269 16.11 9.19 29.06
C HIS A 269 17.11 8.46 28.18
N TYR A 270 17.53 9.11 27.09
CA TYR A 270 18.53 8.63 26.15
C TYR A 270 19.95 8.66 26.75
N GLY A 271 20.77 7.72 26.34
CA GLY A 271 22.20 7.63 26.76
C GLY A 271 22.43 6.75 27.98
N LEU A 272 21.38 6.27 28.64
CA LEU A 272 21.52 5.36 29.80
C LEU A 272 21.97 3.94 29.38
N GLY A 273 21.82 3.61 28.11
CA GLY A 273 22.26 2.34 27.50
C GLY A 273 23.67 2.38 26.91
N SER A 274 24.47 3.40 27.20
CA SER A 274 25.81 3.61 26.62
C SER A 274 26.82 2.49 26.90
N ALA A 275 26.59 1.64 27.93
CA ALA A 275 27.34 0.43 28.18
C ALA A 275 27.09 -0.70 27.17
N GLY A 276 26.24 -0.49 26.18
CA GLY A 276 25.86 -1.48 25.16
C GLY A 276 24.85 -2.51 25.67
N PRO A 277 24.75 -3.68 25.04
CA PRO A 277 23.72 -4.72 25.35
C PRO A 277 23.74 -5.16 26.82
N GLU A 278 24.84 -5.01 27.52
CA GLU A 278 24.96 -5.34 28.94
C GLU A 278 24.10 -4.43 29.84
N ALA A 279 23.68 -3.25 29.34
CA ALA A 279 22.77 -2.33 30.03
C ALA A 279 21.31 -2.80 30.01
N GLY A 280 21.00 -3.89 29.32
CA GLY A 280 19.66 -4.50 29.27
C GLY A 280 18.59 -3.54 28.72
N SER A 281 17.50 -3.34 29.46
CA SER A 281 16.37 -2.52 28.98
C SER A 281 16.76 -1.05 28.67
N ALA A 282 17.76 -0.49 29.29
CA ALA A 282 18.23 0.87 28.98
C ALA A 282 18.88 0.92 27.58
N TYR A 283 19.62 -0.10 27.20
CA TYR A 283 20.14 -0.21 25.82
C TYR A 283 19.02 -0.34 24.79
N ASP A 284 18.03 -1.18 25.08
CA ASP A 284 16.88 -1.35 24.18
C ASP A 284 16.09 -0.04 24.02
N ASP A 285 15.94 0.74 25.10
CA ASP A 285 15.28 2.04 25.04
C ASP A 285 16.08 3.04 24.20
N ASP A 286 17.42 3.07 24.32
CA ASP A 286 18.28 3.89 23.48
C ASP A 286 18.18 3.48 21.99
N VAL A 287 18.19 2.18 21.70
CA VAL A 287 17.99 1.67 20.32
C VAL A 287 16.64 2.12 19.76
N ARG A 288 15.55 2.01 20.55
CA ARG A 288 14.21 2.44 20.12
C ARG A 288 14.15 3.94 19.85
N LEU A 289 14.76 4.77 20.69
CA LEU A 289 14.83 6.23 20.50
C LEU A 289 15.59 6.60 19.22
N ARG A 290 16.68 5.91 18.92
CA ARG A 290 17.44 6.09 17.65
C ARG A 290 16.62 5.65 16.44
N VAL A 291 15.93 4.51 16.52
CA VAL A 291 15.02 4.04 15.48
C VAL A 291 13.90 5.05 15.21
N VAL A 292 13.30 5.61 16.26
CA VAL A 292 12.29 6.67 16.13
C VAL A 292 12.85 7.87 15.38
N ALA A 293 14.03 8.37 15.79
CA ALA A 293 14.62 9.55 15.16
C ALA A 293 14.96 9.34 13.68
N ASP A 294 15.56 8.21 13.33
CA ASP A 294 15.89 7.86 11.94
C ASP A 294 14.63 7.69 11.09
N HIS A 295 13.67 6.91 11.58
CA HIS A 295 12.50 6.55 10.79
C HIS A 295 11.51 7.72 10.62
N VAL A 296 11.38 8.59 11.60
CA VAL A 296 10.60 9.83 11.50
C VAL A 296 11.24 10.77 10.46
N ARG A 297 12.57 10.98 10.53
CA ARG A 297 13.32 11.78 9.57
C ARG A 297 13.22 11.21 8.16
N SER A 298 13.38 9.91 8.01
CA SER A 298 13.27 9.21 6.72
C SER A 298 11.85 9.32 6.13
N SER A 299 10.83 9.17 6.97
CA SER A 299 9.43 9.30 6.56
C SER A 299 9.09 10.72 6.13
N LEU A 300 9.56 11.73 6.87
CA LEU A 300 9.42 13.15 6.51
C LEU A 300 9.93 13.42 5.10
N MET A 301 11.15 12.98 4.82
CA MET A 301 11.81 13.23 3.53
C MET A 301 11.16 12.45 2.38
N LEU A 302 10.77 11.18 2.61
CA LEU A 302 10.09 10.37 1.60
C LEU A 302 8.71 10.93 1.24
N ILE A 303 7.92 11.36 2.22
CA ILE A 303 6.61 11.95 1.96
C ILE A 303 6.77 13.31 1.27
N GLY A 304 7.76 14.11 1.68
CA GLY A 304 8.11 15.38 1.04
C GLY A 304 8.44 15.23 -0.44
N ASP A 305 9.07 14.11 -0.82
CA ASP A 305 9.40 13.75 -2.21
C ASP A 305 8.26 12.96 -2.92
N GLY A 306 7.05 12.95 -2.38
CA GLY A 306 5.85 12.44 -3.03
C GLY A 306 5.54 10.96 -2.77
N VAL A 307 6.34 10.23 -1.96
CA VAL A 307 6.03 8.84 -1.63
C VAL A 307 4.81 8.75 -0.72
N ARG A 308 3.92 7.80 -1.00
CA ARG A 308 2.73 7.51 -0.18
C ARG A 308 2.82 6.10 0.40
N PRO A 309 2.32 5.87 1.63
CA PRO A 309 2.29 4.52 2.21
C PRO A 309 1.52 3.55 1.33
N GLY A 310 2.11 2.38 1.07
CA GLY A 310 1.52 1.36 0.18
C GLY A 310 1.81 -0.06 0.64
N ASN A 311 1.35 -1.06 -0.14
CA ASN A 311 1.56 -2.49 0.16
C ASN A 311 2.77 -3.07 -0.58
N ASP A 312 3.35 -2.33 -1.52
CA ASP A 312 4.47 -2.76 -2.35
C ASP A 312 5.43 -1.60 -2.64
N GLY A 313 6.56 -1.92 -3.22
CA GLY A 313 7.55 -0.96 -3.70
C GLY A 313 7.95 0.11 -2.67
N ARG A 314 8.02 1.35 -3.13
CA ARG A 314 8.41 2.53 -2.31
C ARG A 314 7.43 2.78 -1.17
N GLY A 315 6.14 2.60 -1.43
CA GLY A 315 5.08 2.79 -0.44
C GLY A 315 5.16 1.82 0.73
N TYR A 316 5.56 0.58 0.46
CA TYR A 316 5.79 -0.42 1.50
C TYR A 316 6.94 -0.03 2.44
N VAL A 317 8.05 0.46 1.87
CA VAL A 317 9.19 0.94 2.68
C VAL A 317 8.76 2.08 3.60
N LEU A 318 8.10 3.10 3.07
CA LEU A 318 7.60 4.23 3.86
C LEU A 318 6.65 3.76 4.97
N ARG A 319 5.71 2.90 4.64
CA ARG A 319 4.78 2.31 5.62
C ARG A 319 5.52 1.57 6.73
N ARG A 320 6.52 0.76 6.38
CA ARG A 320 7.35 0.02 7.33
C ARG A 320 8.05 0.98 8.31
N LEU A 321 8.63 2.07 7.80
CA LEU A 321 9.33 3.07 8.64
C LEU A 321 8.39 3.75 9.63
N ILE A 322 7.24 4.27 9.15
CA ILE A 322 6.25 4.92 10.03
C ILE A 322 5.80 3.95 11.12
N ARG A 323 5.44 2.73 10.76
CA ARG A 323 4.93 1.72 11.70
C ARG A 323 5.97 1.28 12.71
N ARG A 324 7.24 1.15 12.32
CA ARG A 324 8.34 0.85 13.26
C ARG A 324 8.57 1.99 14.26
N ALA A 325 8.50 3.25 13.82
CA ALA A 325 8.60 4.40 14.71
C ALA A 325 7.45 4.43 15.72
N VAL A 326 6.21 4.29 15.26
CA VAL A 326 5.01 4.26 16.13
C VAL A 326 5.07 3.10 17.14
N ARG A 327 5.48 1.90 16.68
CA ARG A 327 5.67 0.75 17.57
C ARG A 327 6.77 1.00 18.60
N SER A 328 7.91 1.56 18.20
CA SER A 328 9.02 1.88 19.12
C SER A 328 8.56 2.85 20.22
N MET A 329 7.76 3.88 19.86
CA MET A 329 7.18 4.79 20.85
C MET A 329 6.22 4.07 21.82
N ARG A 330 5.42 3.14 21.32
CA ARG A 330 4.55 2.32 22.17
C ARG A 330 5.33 1.45 23.14
N LEU A 331 6.44 0.85 22.70
CA LEU A 331 7.35 0.08 23.57
C LEU A 331 8.07 0.96 24.60
N LEU A 332 8.25 2.24 24.32
CA LEU A 332 8.75 3.25 25.26
C LEU A 332 7.65 3.74 26.24
N GLY A 333 6.40 3.26 26.11
CA GLY A 333 5.30 3.55 27.00
C GLY A 333 4.32 4.65 26.53
N VAL A 334 4.38 5.06 25.26
CA VAL A 334 3.52 6.11 24.71
C VAL A 334 2.32 5.49 23.95
N ASP A 335 1.13 5.63 24.48
CA ASP A 335 -0.11 5.09 23.90
C ASP A 335 -0.91 6.10 23.07
N THR A 336 -0.49 7.36 23.03
CA THR A 336 -1.13 8.45 22.27
C THR A 336 -0.53 8.56 20.85
N ALA A 337 -1.09 9.44 19.99
CA ALA A 337 -0.53 9.75 18.70
C ALA A 337 0.85 10.42 18.86
N THR A 338 1.83 9.96 18.08
CA THR A 338 3.24 10.37 18.22
C THR A 338 3.75 11.20 17.05
N MET A 339 3.29 10.92 15.84
CA MET A 339 3.74 11.62 14.63
C MET A 339 3.52 13.15 14.67
N PRO A 340 2.42 13.70 15.23
CA PRO A 340 2.28 15.16 15.29
C PRO A 340 3.44 15.88 15.97
N THR A 341 3.97 15.32 17.06
CA THR A 341 5.08 15.89 17.80
C THR A 341 6.43 15.60 17.14
N LEU A 342 6.67 14.31 16.83
CA LEU A 342 7.96 13.85 16.33
C LEU A 342 8.28 14.37 14.92
N LEU A 343 7.28 14.34 14.02
CA LEU A 343 7.45 14.82 12.65
C LEU A 343 7.66 16.34 12.60
N THR A 344 6.99 17.10 13.49
CA THR A 344 7.21 18.54 13.63
C THR A 344 8.64 18.84 14.11
N ALA A 345 9.14 18.10 15.10
CA ALA A 345 10.52 18.25 15.58
C ALA A 345 11.54 17.97 14.46
N SER A 346 11.30 16.93 13.66
CA SER A 346 12.15 16.60 12.51
C SER A 346 12.10 17.68 11.43
N LYS A 347 10.91 18.15 11.07
CA LYS A 347 10.74 19.24 10.09
C LYS A 347 11.49 20.50 10.54
N ASP A 348 11.32 20.90 11.79
CA ASP A 348 11.96 22.11 12.29
C ASP A 348 13.49 22.01 12.33
N ALA A 349 14.04 20.81 12.53
CA ALA A 349 15.47 20.55 12.46
C ALA A 349 16.00 20.56 11.00
N MET A 350 15.21 20.11 10.03
CA MET A 350 15.62 19.89 8.64
C MET A 350 15.31 21.07 7.71
N LYS A 351 14.36 21.95 8.05
CA LYS A 351 13.86 23.02 7.17
C LYS A 351 14.92 24.03 6.72
N ALA A 352 16.00 24.18 7.48
CA ALA A 352 17.11 25.07 7.08
C ALA A 352 17.86 24.52 5.86
N SER A 353 17.96 23.19 5.73
CA SER A 353 18.59 22.49 4.61
C SER A 353 17.59 22.18 3.49
N TYR A 354 16.27 22.09 3.80
CA TYR A 354 15.18 21.69 2.91
C TYR A 354 13.93 22.54 3.17
N PRO A 355 13.89 23.79 2.69
CA PRO A 355 12.77 24.73 2.92
C PRO A 355 11.44 24.23 2.32
N GLU A 356 11.47 23.37 1.29
CA GLU A 356 10.31 22.74 0.69
C GLU A 356 9.48 21.89 1.68
N LEU A 357 10.06 21.49 2.79
CA LEU A 357 9.34 20.77 3.86
C LEU A 357 8.30 21.67 4.56
N GLU A 358 8.53 22.98 4.63
CA GLU A 358 7.52 23.92 5.15
C GLU A 358 6.42 24.19 4.11
N GLU A 359 6.76 24.30 2.85
CA GLU A 359 5.81 24.51 1.76
C GLU A 359 4.83 23.35 1.63
N ASN A 360 5.33 22.11 1.75
CA ASN A 360 4.56 20.87 1.61
C ASN A 360 4.04 20.32 2.94
N TRP A 361 4.18 21.06 4.06
CA TRP A 361 3.90 20.54 5.40
C TRP A 361 2.47 20.01 5.58
N GLY A 362 1.47 20.68 4.98
CA GLY A 362 0.07 20.24 5.05
C GLY A 362 -0.10 18.80 4.55
N THR A 363 0.44 18.51 3.37
CA THR A 363 0.38 17.18 2.75
C THR A 363 1.23 16.16 3.52
N ILE A 364 2.44 16.55 3.94
CA ILE A 364 3.34 15.66 4.68
C ILE A 364 2.69 15.19 5.98
N SER A 365 2.17 16.13 6.76
CA SER A 365 1.56 15.85 8.06
C SER A 365 0.30 15.00 7.92
N GLU A 366 -0.58 15.31 6.97
CA GLU A 366 -1.80 14.55 6.73
C GLU A 366 -1.51 13.08 6.41
N VAL A 367 -0.57 12.82 5.52
CA VAL A 367 -0.19 11.45 5.12
C VAL A 367 0.38 10.66 6.30
N ALA A 368 1.30 11.25 7.06
CA ALA A 368 1.92 10.57 8.18
C ALA A 368 0.93 10.29 9.33
N TYR A 369 0.08 11.26 9.64
CA TYR A 369 -0.92 11.12 10.71
C TYR A 369 -2.00 10.10 10.35
N ALA A 370 -2.46 10.08 9.10
CA ALA A 370 -3.41 9.08 8.62
C ALA A 370 -2.85 7.65 8.68
N GLU A 371 -1.58 7.43 8.33
CA GLU A 371 -0.95 6.11 8.43
C GLU A 371 -0.74 5.69 9.90
N GLU A 372 -0.35 6.62 10.79
CA GLU A 372 -0.28 6.34 12.23
C GLU A 372 -1.63 5.93 12.79
N ASP A 373 -2.70 6.69 12.49
CA ASP A 373 -4.06 6.39 12.96
C ASP A 373 -4.56 5.04 12.45
N ALA A 374 -4.32 4.73 11.18
CA ALA A 374 -4.66 3.43 10.60
C ALA A 374 -3.89 2.30 11.28
N PHE A 375 -2.60 2.50 11.52
CA PHE A 375 -1.75 1.49 12.15
C PHE A 375 -2.09 1.27 13.63
N ARG A 376 -2.39 2.32 14.39
CA ARG A 376 -2.77 2.19 15.80
C ARG A 376 -4.05 1.33 15.97
N ARG A 377 -5.01 1.47 15.05
CA ARG A 377 -6.19 0.58 15.03
C ARG A 377 -5.79 -0.87 14.72
N THR A 378 -4.94 -1.08 13.72
CA THR A 378 -4.44 -2.40 13.31
C THR A 378 -3.58 -3.04 14.41
N LEU A 379 -2.72 -2.26 15.07
CA LEU A 379 -1.79 -2.74 16.08
C LEU A 379 -2.53 -3.36 17.27
N THR A 380 -3.63 -2.75 17.72
CA THR A 380 -4.42 -3.28 18.84
C THR A 380 -5.02 -4.64 18.52
N ALA A 381 -5.63 -4.79 17.34
CA ALA A 381 -6.21 -6.07 16.90
C ALA A 381 -5.12 -7.10 16.54
N GLY A 382 -4.09 -6.67 15.80
CA GLY A 382 -3.02 -7.53 15.32
C GLY A 382 -2.15 -8.10 16.44
N THR A 383 -1.85 -7.31 17.48
CA THR A 383 -1.10 -7.80 18.65
C THR A 383 -1.87 -8.91 19.37
N THR A 384 -3.17 -8.75 19.60
CA THR A 384 -3.99 -9.79 20.25
C THR A 384 -3.99 -11.09 19.45
N ILE A 385 -4.08 -11.00 18.13
CA ILE A 385 -4.09 -12.18 17.24
C ILE A 385 -2.71 -12.84 17.21
N LEU A 386 -1.64 -12.02 17.14
CA LEU A 386 -0.27 -12.52 17.18
C LEU A 386 0.06 -13.21 18.50
N ASP A 387 -0.32 -12.63 19.63
CA ASP A 387 -0.12 -13.22 20.95
C ASP A 387 -0.83 -14.58 21.06
N ALA A 388 -2.05 -14.70 20.55
CA ALA A 388 -2.74 -15.99 20.46
C ALA A 388 -2.01 -17.00 19.57
N ALA A 389 -1.41 -16.55 18.43
CA ALA A 389 -0.62 -17.41 17.57
C ALA A 389 0.70 -17.85 18.23
N VAL A 390 1.36 -16.95 18.97
CA VAL A 390 2.56 -17.22 19.75
C VAL A 390 2.28 -18.24 20.87
N GLU A 391 1.22 -18.07 21.64
CA GLU A 391 0.83 -19.04 22.68
C GLU A 391 0.53 -20.42 22.09
N LYS A 392 -0.16 -20.46 20.95
CA LYS A 392 -0.40 -21.69 20.22
C LYS A 392 0.90 -22.35 19.74
N ALA A 393 1.85 -21.57 19.24
CA ALA A 393 3.15 -22.04 18.78
C ALA A 393 3.99 -22.58 19.96
N LYS A 394 3.99 -21.90 21.10
CA LYS A 394 4.69 -22.34 22.31
C LYS A 394 4.08 -23.63 22.92
N ALA A 395 2.78 -23.84 22.77
CA ALA A 395 2.09 -25.05 23.25
C ALA A 395 2.26 -26.27 22.32
N ALA A 396 2.73 -26.07 21.09
CA ALA A 396 2.94 -27.14 20.13
C ALA A 396 4.25 -27.92 20.42
N PRO A 397 4.32 -29.24 20.17
CA PRO A 397 5.55 -30.00 20.33
C PRO A 397 6.58 -29.59 19.25
N GLY A 398 7.82 -29.32 19.68
CA GLY A 398 8.94 -28.94 18.81
C GLY A 398 9.43 -27.51 19.07
N ALA A 399 10.22 -26.95 18.15
CA ALA A 399 10.64 -25.56 18.23
C ALA A 399 9.42 -24.64 18.00
N PRO A 400 9.17 -23.63 18.86
CA PRO A 400 8.02 -22.76 18.73
C PRO A 400 8.05 -21.99 17.39
N MET A 401 7.06 -22.23 16.52
CA MET A 401 6.99 -21.60 15.20
C MET A 401 5.54 -21.27 14.83
N ILE A 402 5.33 -20.02 14.40
CA ILE A 402 4.08 -19.55 13.78
C ILE A 402 4.05 -20.04 12.34
N SER A 403 2.94 -20.67 11.93
CA SER A 403 2.78 -21.15 10.55
C SER A 403 2.72 -20.02 9.54
N GLY A 404 3.16 -20.29 8.30
CA GLY A 404 3.05 -19.33 7.19
C GLY A 404 1.62 -18.88 6.91
N GLU A 405 0.62 -19.74 7.11
CA GLU A 405 -0.81 -19.42 6.99
C GLU A 405 -1.27 -18.39 8.04
N ALA A 406 -0.83 -18.55 9.29
CA ALA A 406 -1.17 -17.60 10.35
C ALA A 406 -0.50 -16.23 10.11
N ALA A 407 0.76 -16.24 9.67
CA ALA A 407 1.48 -15.03 9.28
C ALA A 407 0.85 -14.35 8.05
N PHE A 408 0.40 -15.13 7.07
CA PHE A 408 -0.31 -14.64 5.89
C PHE A 408 -1.66 -14.02 6.28
N SER A 409 -2.42 -14.65 7.15
CA SER A 409 -3.69 -14.11 7.65
C SER A 409 -3.49 -12.79 8.39
N LEU A 410 -2.45 -12.69 9.24
CA LEU A 410 -2.08 -11.42 9.89
C LEU A 410 -1.78 -10.31 8.89
N HIS A 411 -1.04 -10.66 7.83
CA HIS A 411 -0.64 -9.69 6.80
C HIS A 411 -1.81 -9.29 5.89
N ASP A 412 -2.49 -10.26 5.29
CA ASP A 412 -3.48 -10.04 4.23
C ASP A 412 -4.84 -9.59 4.79
N THR A 413 -5.33 -10.24 5.84
CA THR A 413 -6.67 -9.99 6.39
C THR A 413 -6.67 -8.84 7.39
N TYR A 414 -5.65 -8.76 8.24
CA TYR A 414 -5.60 -7.77 9.32
C TYR A 414 -4.65 -6.61 9.04
N GLY A 415 -3.95 -6.60 7.91
CA GLY A 415 -3.01 -5.54 7.53
C GLY A 415 -1.80 -5.41 8.45
N PHE A 416 -1.44 -6.48 9.17
CA PHE A 416 -0.31 -6.51 10.10
C PHE A 416 0.95 -6.92 9.34
N PRO A 417 1.94 -6.04 9.16
CA PRO A 417 3.10 -6.31 8.30
C PRO A 417 3.89 -7.55 8.74
N ILE A 418 4.36 -8.33 7.78
CA ILE A 418 5.16 -9.54 8.06
C ILE A 418 6.42 -9.23 8.88
N ASP A 419 7.10 -8.11 8.59
CA ASP A 419 8.30 -7.72 9.32
C ASP A 419 8.03 -7.51 10.82
N LEU A 420 6.88 -6.90 11.16
CA LEU A 420 6.45 -6.76 12.55
C LEU A 420 6.07 -8.11 13.17
N THR A 421 5.46 -9.00 12.40
CA THR A 421 5.17 -10.36 12.85
C THR A 421 6.47 -11.11 13.19
N LEU A 422 7.49 -11.01 12.32
CA LEU A 422 8.81 -11.61 12.53
C LEU A 422 9.49 -11.05 13.77
N GLU A 423 9.53 -9.72 13.90
CA GLU A 423 10.17 -9.02 15.01
C GLU A 423 9.50 -9.35 16.34
N MET A 424 8.17 -9.25 16.42
CA MET A 424 7.42 -9.52 17.66
C MET A 424 7.40 -10.98 18.05
N ALA A 425 7.40 -11.90 17.09
CA ALA A 425 7.54 -13.33 17.35
C ALA A 425 8.94 -13.67 17.90
N SER A 426 9.99 -13.10 17.27
CA SER A 426 11.38 -13.27 17.71
C SER A 426 11.62 -12.74 19.12
N GLU A 427 11.06 -11.59 19.49
CA GLU A 427 11.11 -11.03 20.85
C GLU A 427 10.50 -11.97 21.89
N GLN A 428 9.52 -12.76 21.50
CA GLN A 428 8.86 -13.76 22.35
C GLN A 428 9.48 -15.15 22.25
N GLY A 429 10.62 -15.29 21.56
CA GLY A 429 11.33 -16.56 21.37
C GLY A 429 10.64 -17.55 20.43
N VAL A 430 9.84 -17.06 19.49
CA VAL A 430 9.09 -17.84 18.51
C VAL A 430 9.56 -17.51 17.10
N HIS A 431 9.76 -18.53 16.25
CA HIS A 431 10.06 -18.34 14.84
C HIS A 431 8.79 -18.25 14.00
N VAL A 432 8.89 -17.73 12.79
CA VAL A 432 7.82 -17.68 11.79
C VAL A 432 8.25 -18.47 10.57
N ASP A 433 7.36 -19.27 10.00
CA ASP A 433 7.58 -19.97 8.73
C ASP A 433 7.48 -18.97 7.55
N GLU A 434 8.57 -18.23 7.35
CA GLU A 434 8.68 -17.21 6.32
C GLU A 434 8.64 -17.82 4.90
N ALA A 435 9.14 -19.04 4.73
CA ALA A 435 9.13 -19.72 3.44
C ALA A 435 7.68 -20.03 3.00
N ALA A 436 6.88 -20.59 3.90
CA ALA A 436 5.46 -20.83 3.65
C ALA A 436 4.67 -19.54 3.46
N PHE A 437 4.97 -18.49 4.23
CA PHE A 437 4.38 -17.15 4.02
C PHE A 437 4.66 -16.60 2.63
N ARG A 438 5.92 -16.63 2.19
CA ARG A 438 6.33 -16.16 0.85
C ARG A 438 5.67 -16.96 -0.27
N ALA A 439 5.51 -18.27 -0.10
CA ALA A 439 4.81 -19.12 -1.06
C ALA A 439 3.33 -18.71 -1.20
N LEU A 440 2.63 -18.43 -0.10
CA LEU A 440 1.24 -17.96 -0.09
C LEU A 440 1.10 -16.57 -0.72
N MET A 441 2.04 -15.68 -0.46
CA MET A 441 2.08 -14.35 -1.09
C MET A 441 2.30 -14.45 -2.61
N GLU A 442 3.16 -15.35 -3.07
CA GLU A 442 3.37 -15.55 -4.52
C GLU A 442 2.15 -16.19 -5.17
N GLU A 443 1.51 -17.17 -4.52
CA GLU A 443 0.25 -17.74 -4.99
C GLU A 443 -0.86 -16.68 -5.10
N GLN A 444 -0.95 -15.76 -4.14
CA GLN A 444 -1.89 -14.64 -4.21
C GLN A 444 -1.58 -13.71 -5.39
N LYS A 445 -0.29 -13.36 -5.58
CA LYS A 445 0.17 -12.57 -6.73
C LYS A 445 -0.08 -13.29 -8.06
N GLU A 446 0.15 -14.60 -8.11
CA GLU A 446 -0.13 -15.40 -9.30
C GLU A 446 -1.62 -15.48 -9.60
N ARG A 447 -2.49 -15.63 -8.58
CA ARG A 447 -3.95 -15.54 -8.76
C ARG A 447 -4.37 -14.18 -9.29
N ALA A 448 -3.87 -13.08 -8.70
CA ALA A 448 -4.12 -11.73 -9.18
C ALA A 448 -3.58 -11.51 -10.62
N ARG A 449 -2.39 -12.06 -10.92
CA ARG A 449 -1.82 -12.05 -12.27
C ARG A 449 -2.59 -12.96 -13.23
N ALA A 450 -3.08 -14.11 -12.77
CA ALA A 450 -3.90 -15.03 -13.58
C ALA A 450 -5.26 -14.41 -13.91
N ASP A 451 -5.88 -13.71 -12.97
CA ASP A 451 -7.10 -12.92 -13.23
C ASP A 451 -6.83 -11.74 -14.19
N ALA A 452 -5.66 -11.10 -14.07
CA ALA A 452 -5.23 -10.09 -15.01
C ALA A 452 -4.82 -10.69 -16.38
N ARG A 453 -4.22 -11.90 -16.39
CA ARG A 453 -3.85 -12.66 -17.60
C ARG A 453 -5.05 -13.30 -18.30
N ALA A 454 -6.05 -13.78 -17.57
CA ALA A 454 -7.31 -14.25 -18.17
C ALA A 454 -8.01 -13.14 -18.96
N LYS A 455 -7.70 -11.88 -18.64
CA LYS A 455 -8.11 -10.69 -19.41
C LYS A 455 -7.10 -10.27 -20.49
N LYS A 456 -5.88 -10.84 -20.52
CA LYS A 456 -4.79 -10.50 -21.47
C LYS A 456 -4.17 -11.79 -22.03
N THR A 457 -4.87 -12.46 -22.95
CA THR A 457 -4.29 -13.60 -23.69
C THR A 457 -3.29 -13.10 -24.73
N GLY A 458 -2.06 -13.64 -24.70
CA GLY A 458 -1.08 -13.50 -25.78
C GLY A 458 0.35 -13.42 -25.27
N HIS A 459 1.10 -14.54 -25.33
CA HIS A 459 2.54 -14.57 -25.15
C HIS A 459 3.24 -14.51 -26.53
N THR A 460 3.16 -13.34 -27.18
CA THR A 460 4.01 -13.09 -28.36
C THR A 460 5.32 -12.48 -27.87
N ASP A 461 6.46 -12.95 -28.42
CA ASP A 461 7.78 -12.39 -28.11
C ASP A 461 7.83 -10.92 -28.56
N VAL A 462 8.03 -10.01 -27.63
CA VAL A 462 8.07 -8.55 -27.87
C VAL A 462 9.09 -8.18 -28.96
N ARG A 463 10.14 -8.97 -29.15
CA ARG A 463 11.14 -8.77 -30.20
C ARG A 463 10.55 -8.78 -31.61
N ILE A 464 9.54 -9.62 -31.87
CA ILE A 464 8.83 -9.68 -33.15
C ILE A 464 8.19 -8.32 -33.47
N PHE A 465 7.58 -7.69 -32.50
CA PHE A 465 6.96 -6.38 -32.68
C PHE A 465 7.97 -5.25 -32.87
N HIS A 466 9.15 -5.33 -32.25
CA HIS A 466 10.24 -4.39 -32.52
C HIS A 466 10.82 -4.54 -33.95
N ASP A 467 10.91 -5.75 -34.46
CA ASP A 467 11.35 -5.98 -35.83
C ASP A 467 10.35 -5.38 -36.83
N ILE A 468 9.05 -5.57 -36.61
CA ILE A 468 8.00 -4.99 -37.47
C ILE A 468 7.97 -3.45 -37.34
N GLU A 469 8.12 -2.89 -36.13
CA GLU A 469 8.22 -1.45 -35.91
C GLU A 469 9.39 -0.84 -36.73
N LYS A 470 10.54 -1.49 -36.71
CA LYS A 470 11.72 -1.07 -37.42
C LYS A 470 11.55 -1.15 -38.94
N GLU A 471 10.87 -2.18 -39.45
CA GLU A 471 10.53 -2.33 -40.87
C GLU A 471 9.57 -1.23 -41.35
N LEU A 472 8.62 -0.82 -40.49
CA LEU A 472 7.69 0.29 -40.71
C LEU A 472 8.35 1.69 -40.58
N GLY A 473 9.61 1.77 -40.09
CA GLY A 473 10.33 3.03 -39.93
C GLY A 473 9.78 3.93 -38.79
N GLY A 474 9.10 3.34 -37.77
CA GLY A 474 8.63 4.07 -36.58
C GLY A 474 7.20 3.75 -36.11
N GLY A 475 6.63 2.63 -36.58
CA GLY A 475 5.35 2.14 -36.08
C GLY A 475 4.15 2.49 -36.98
N SER A 476 2.93 2.24 -36.47
CA SER A 476 1.67 2.51 -37.19
C SER A 476 1.29 3.99 -37.10
N THR A 477 0.84 4.58 -38.21
CA THR A 477 0.33 5.96 -38.20
C THR A 477 -1.10 5.95 -37.65
N PHE A 478 -1.30 6.50 -36.45
CA PHE A 478 -2.62 6.63 -35.85
C PHE A 478 -3.38 7.85 -36.40
N VAL A 479 -4.53 7.61 -37.04
CA VAL A 479 -5.40 8.65 -37.63
C VAL A 479 -6.72 8.81 -36.89
N GLY A 480 -6.98 8.01 -35.87
CA GLY A 480 -8.24 7.91 -35.17
C GLY A 480 -8.66 9.11 -34.32
N TYR A 481 -7.89 10.21 -34.30
CA TYR A 481 -8.34 11.49 -33.73
C TYR A 481 -9.33 12.22 -34.68
N THR A 482 -9.21 12.00 -35.98
CA THR A 482 -9.99 12.72 -37.03
C THR A 482 -10.74 11.78 -37.97
N GLU A 483 -10.32 10.54 -38.09
CA GLU A 483 -10.87 9.58 -39.03
C GLU A 483 -11.44 8.36 -38.29
N SER A 484 -12.62 7.88 -38.70
CA SER A 484 -13.24 6.64 -38.17
C SER A 484 -12.97 5.43 -39.06
N ALA A 485 -12.42 5.66 -40.27
CA ALA A 485 -12.01 4.63 -41.21
C ALA A 485 -10.81 5.09 -42.00
N SER A 486 -9.96 4.18 -42.45
CA SER A 486 -8.82 4.49 -43.31
C SER A 486 -8.45 3.33 -44.22
N ASP A 487 -7.94 3.64 -45.41
CA ASP A 487 -7.16 2.70 -46.21
C ASP A 487 -5.83 2.42 -45.50
N ALA A 488 -5.37 1.18 -45.56
CA ALA A 488 -4.16 0.72 -44.89
C ALA A 488 -3.51 -0.43 -45.68
N GLN A 489 -2.31 -0.84 -45.27
CA GLN A 489 -1.61 -2.04 -45.74
C GLN A 489 -1.26 -2.93 -44.54
N VAL A 490 -1.38 -4.26 -44.72
CA VAL A 490 -0.98 -5.23 -43.71
C VAL A 490 0.54 -5.29 -43.61
N ALA A 491 1.05 -4.77 -42.54
CA ALA A 491 2.50 -4.72 -42.25
C ALA A 491 2.98 -5.89 -41.39
N GLY A 492 2.08 -6.54 -40.66
CA GLY A 492 2.37 -7.72 -39.86
C GLY A 492 1.12 -8.60 -39.72
N LEU A 493 1.33 -9.92 -39.74
CA LEU A 493 0.28 -10.91 -39.56
C LEU A 493 0.84 -12.06 -38.70
N LEU A 494 0.15 -12.35 -37.58
CA LEU A 494 0.55 -13.41 -36.66
C LEU A 494 -0.67 -14.30 -36.34
N VAL A 495 -0.41 -15.58 -36.14
CA VAL A 495 -1.37 -16.57 -35.65
C VAL A 495 -0.71 -17.25 -34.45
N ASP A 496 -1.42 -17.30 -33.32
CA ASP A 496 -0.90 -17.83 -32.05
C ASP A 496 0.49 -17.23 -31.65
N GLY A 497 0.70 -15.93 -31.95
CA GLY A 497 1.93 -15.23 -31.68
C GLY A 497 3.08 -15.52 -32.64
N VAL A 498 2.86 -16.27 -33.74
CA VAL A 498 3.86 -16.63 -34.73
C VAL A 498 3.62 -15.87 -36.03
N PRO A 499 4.61 -15.12 -36.54
CA PRO A 499 4.50 -14.45 -37.84
C PRO A 499 4.17 -15.43 -38.96
N THR A 500 3.17 -15.11 -39.76
CA THR A 500 2.75 -15.95 -40.90
C THR A 500 2.55 -15.09 -42.15
N PRO A 501 2.91 -15.58 -43.37
CA PRO A 501 2.68 -14.84 -44.57
C PRO A 501 1.20 -14.79 -45.02
N ALA A 502 0.39 -15.78 -44.67
CA ALA A 502 -1.03 -15.85 -45.01
C ALA A 502 -1.77 -16.79 -44.05
N VAL A 503 -3.07 -16.54 -43.84
CA VAL A 503 -3.97 -17.37 -43.03
C VAL A 503 -5.39 -17.33 -43.63
N SER A 504 -6.11 -18.45 -43.60
CA SER A 504 -7.50 -18.55 -44.07
C SER A 504 -8.48 -18.67 -42.91
N ALA A 505 -9.69 -18.14 -43.09
CA ALA A 505 -10.79 -18.19 -42.14
C ALA A 505 -11.28 -19.65 -41.90
N PRO A 506 -11.81 -19.97 -40.71
CA PRO A 506 -11.82 -19.10 -39.51
C PRO A 506 -10.48 -19.18 -38.73
N ALA A 507 -9.99 -18.04 -38.25
CA ALA A 507 -8.75 -17.99 -37.45
C ALA A 507 -8.71 -16.76 -36.52
N GLU A 508 -8.14 -16.94 -35.32
CA GLU A 508 -7.75 -15.82 -34.47
C GLU A 508 -6.43 -15.25 -34.97
N VAL A 509 -6.39 -13.95 -35.17
CA VAL A 509 -5.23 -13.26 -35.75
C VAL A 509 -4.82 -12.03 -34.97
N GLU A 510 -3.52 -11.76 -34.98
CA GLU A 510 -2.96 -10.46 -34.63
C GLU A 510 -2.49 -9.79 -35.93
N ILE A 511 -3.08 -8.66 -36.30
CA ILE A 511 -2.77 -7.94 -37.53
C ILE A 511 -2.25 -6.55 -37.21
N ILE A 512 -1.19 -6.15 -37.90
CA ILE A 512 -0.57 -4.85 -37.76
C ILE A 512 -0.73 -4.12 -39.09
N LEU A 513 -1.21 -2.88 -39.01
CA LEU A 513 -1.42 -2.01 -40.15
C LEU A 513 -0.38 -0.86 -40.13
N ASP A 514 0.05 -0.41 -41.30
CA ASP A 514 0.89 0.78 -41.47
C ASP A 514 0.16 2.06 -41.00
N ARG A 515 -1.17 2.11 -41.19
CA ARG A 515 -2.05 3.22 -40.83
C ARG A 515 -3.34 2.66 -40.20
N THR A 516 -3.79 3.26 -39.10
CA THR A 516 -4.96 2.76 -38.39
C THR A 516 -5.81 3.85 -37.73
N PRO A 517 -7.18 3.75 -37.81
CA PRO A 517 -8.09 4.57 -37.03
C PRO A 517 -8.37 4.01 -35.62
N PHE A 518 -7.91 2.78 -35.33
CA PHE A 518 -8.15 2.09 -34.07
C PHE A 518 -7.26 2.62 -32.96
N TYR A 519 -7.88 3.03 -31.87
CA TYR A 519 -7.17 3.40 -30.63
C TYR A 519 -6.76 2.13 -29.87
N ALA A 520 -5.47 2.00 -29.61
CA ALA A 520 -4.95 0.93 -28.75
C ALA A 520 -5.21 1.26 -27.26
N GLU A 521 -5.51 0.23 -26.47
CA GLU A 521 -5.77 0.40 -25.04
C GLU A 521 -4.57 1.06 -24.34
N MET A 522 -4.76 2.28 -23.86
CA MET A 522 -3.72 3.07 -23.22
C MET A 522 -4.33 4.19 -22.36
N GLY A 523 -3.63 4.59 -21.26
CA GLY A 523 -4.05 5.72 -20.44
C GLY A 523 -5.42 5.55 -19.77
N GLY A 524 -5.83 4.31 -19.51
CA GLY A 524 -7.13 3.99 -18.94
C GLY A 524 -8.29 3.99 -19.93
N GLN A 525 -8.09 4.36 -21.21
CA GLN A 525 -9.10 4.24 -22.25
C GLN A 525 -9.04 2.83 -22.86
N LEU A 526 -10.18 2.12 -22.89
CA LEU A 526 -10.31 0.81 -23.55
C LEU A 526 -10.12 0.92 -25.05
N ALA A 527 -9.67 -0.20 -25.66
CA ALA A 527 -9.47 -0.32 -27.09
C ALA A 527 -10.77 -0.19 -27.90
N ASP A 528 -10.62 0.24 -29.15
CA ASP A 528 -11.68 0.19 -30.12
C ASP A 528 -11.96 -1.22 -30.60
N HIS A 529 -13.19 -1.43 -31.05
CA HIS A 529 -13.64 -2.56 -31.85
C HIS A 529 -13.99 -2.08 -33.26
N GLY A 530 -14.14 -3.03 -34.17
CA GLY A 530 -14.54 -2.71 -35.55
C GLY A 530 -14.19 -3.81 -36.51
N THR A 531 -14.02 -3.46 -37.79
CA THR A 531 -13.75 -4.42 -38.88
C THR A 531 -12.56 -3.98 -39.72
N ILE A 532 -11.78 -4.95 -40.16
CA ILE A 532 -10.75 -4.77 -41.20
C ILE A 532 -11.16 -5.63 -42.39
N ARG A 533 -11.37 -4.99 -43.52
CA ARG A 533 -11.70 -5.66 -44.80
C ARG A 533 -10.47 -5.69 -45.67
N LEU A 534 -10.13 -6.85 -46.16
CA LEU A 534 -8.97 -7.10 -46.98
C LEU A 534 -9.36 -7.08 -48.47
N ALA A 535 -8.42 -6.72 -49.36
CA ALA A 535 -8.66 -6.55 -50.80
C ALA A 535 -9.15 -7.86 -51.48
N ASP A 536 -8.66 -9.02 -50.99
CA ASP A 536 -9.01 -10.34 -51.51
C ASP A 536 -10.30 -10.92 -50.84
N GLY A 537 -11.06 -10.08 -50.16
CA GLY A 537 -12.36 -10.42 -49.57
C GLY A 537 -12.32 -11.00 -48.18
N GLY A 538 -11.18 -10.99 -47.52
CA GLY A 538 -11.05 -11.34 -46.10
C GLY A 538 -11.72 -10.30 -45.21
N VAL A 539 -12.35 -10.76 -44.11
CA VAL A 539 -13.01 -9.92 -43.11
C VAL A 539 -12.52 -10.31 -41.74
N ILE A 540 -11.92 -9.35 -41.01
CA ILE A 540 -11.47 -9.52 -39.64
C ILE A 540 -12.37 -8.67 -38.71
N GLU A 541 -13.00 -9.33 -37.74
CA GLU A 541 -13.73 -8.68 -36.64
C GLU A 541 -12.73 -8.38 -35.53
N VAL A 542 -12.41 -7.10 -35.35
CA VAL A 542 -11.46 -6.63 -34.33
C VAL A 542 -12.18 -6.45 -33.00
N HIS A 543 -11.71 -7.12 -31.96
CA HIS A 543 -12.28 -7.07 -30.61
C HIS A 543 -11.29 -6.53 -29.54
N ASP A 544 -10.03 -6.33 -29.89
CA ASP A 544 -9.03 -5.71 -29.03
C ASP A 544 -7.91 -5.07 -29.85
N VAL A 545 -7.31 -4.00 -29.34
CA VAL A 545 -6.13 -3.35 -29.93
C VAL A 545 -5.15 -2.99 -28.83
N GLN A 546 -3.93 -3.49 -28.94
CA GLN A 546 -2.88 -3.30 -27.95
C GLN A 546 -1.65 -2.61 -28.59
N ALA A 547 -0.85 -1.95 -27.74
CA ALA A 547 0.43 -1.34 -28.14
C ALA A 547 1.59 -1.97 -27.37
N PRO A 548 2.07 -3.19 -27.74
CA PRO A 548 3.15 -3.86 -27.03
C PRO A 548 4.48 -3.12 -27.15
N VAL A 549 4.66 -2.35 -28.21
CA VAL A 549 5.76 -1.43 -28.47
C VAL A 549 5.16 -0.04 -28.72
N ARG A 550 5.83 1.00 -28.23
CA ARG A 550 5.35 2.38 -28.37
C ARG A 550 5.16 2.75 -29.84
N GLY A 551 3.97 3.19 -30.20
CA GLY A 551 3.64 3.60 -31.56
C GLY A 551 3.21 2.47 -32.50
N LEU A 552 3.26 1.19 -32.08
CA LEU A 552 2.83 0.06 -32.90
C LEU A 552 1.48 -0.45 -32.42
N SER A 553 0.45 -0.37 -33.27
CA SER A 553 -0.89 -0.89 -32.97
C SER A 553 -1.07 -2.32 -33.47
N VAL A 554 -1.36 -3.24 -32.56
CA VAL A 554 -1.64 -4.66 -32.85
C VAL A 554 -3.12 -4.91 -32.67
N HIS A 555 -3.82 -5.18 -33.78
CA HIS A 555 -5.26 -5.45 -33.79
C HIS A 555 -5.48 -6.96 -33.61
N ARG A 556 -6.19 -7.34 -32.59
CA ARG A 556 -6.59 -8.73 -32.29
C ARG A 556 -8.01 -8.94 -32.74
N GLY A 557 -8.24 -9.99 -33.50
CA GLY A 557 -9.54 -10.26 -34.02
C GLY A 557 -9.68 -11.64 -34.64
N THR A 558 -10.90 -11.95 -34.99
CA THR A 558 -11.25 -13.19 -35.68
C THR A 558 -11.38 -12.94 -37.18
N LEU A 559 -10.55 -13.61 -38.00
CA LEU A 559 -10.78 -13.69 -39.43
C LEU A 559 -11.99 -14.58 -39.70
N THR A 560 -13.12 -13.98 -40.09
CA THR A 560 -14.42 -14.66 -40.22
C THR A 560 -14.65 -15.17 -41.64
N GLU A 561 -14.09 -14.49 -42.64
CA GLU A 561 -14.24 -14.80 -44.04
C GLU A 561 -12.93 -14.60 -44.80
N GLY A 562 -12.71 -15.38 -45.85
CA GLY A 562 -11.63 -15.22 -46.82
C GLY A 562 -10.22 -15.59 -46.27
N THR A 563 -9.22 -14.91 -46.79
CA THR A 563 -7.81 -15.13 -46.45
C THR A 563 -7.17 -13.79 -46.15
N ALA A 564 -6.28 -13.72 -45.15
CA ALA A 564 -5.44 -12.56 -44.84
C ALA A 564 -4.02 -12.84 -45.30
N THR A 565 -3.40 -11.89 -46.00
CA THR A 565 -2.04 -12.01 -46.57
C THR A 565 -1.17 -10.80 -46.17
N LEU A 566 0.06 -11.05 -45.81
CA LEU A 566 1.04 -10.00 -45.49
C LEU A 566 1.27 -9.11 -46.71
N GLY A 567 1.31 -7.78 -46.52
CA GLY A 567 1.48 -6.80 -47.59
C GLY A 567 0.19 -6.46 -48.35
N GLU A 568 -0.92 -7.09 -48.07
CA GLU A 568 -2.22 -6.85 -48.70
C GLU A 568 -2.82 -5.48 -48.31
N LYS A 569 -3.60 -4.89 -49.21
CA LYS A 569 -4.39 -3.68 -48.92
C LYS A 569 -5.57 -4.01 -48.03
N ALA A 570 -5.83 -3.14 -47.11
CA ALA A 570 -6.88 -3.26 -46.13
C ALA A 570 -7.69 -1.96 -46.04
N PHE A 571 -8.96 -2.09 -45.65
CA PHE A 571 -9.80 -0.97 -45.23
C PHE A 571 -10.21 -1.20 -43.77
N ALA A 572 -9.71 -0.36 -42.89
CA ALA A 572 -9.90 -0.43 -41.44
C ALA A 572 -11.03 0.52 -41.02
N GLN A 573 -12.03 0.04 -40.28
CA GLN A 573 -13.17 0.83 -39.81
C GLN A 573 -13.52 0.50 -38.35
N ILE A 574 -13.57 1.52 -37.51
CA ILE A 574 -13.93 1.36 -36.09
C ILE A 574 -15.46 1.34 -35.90
N ASP A 575 -15.91 0.74 -34.79
CA ASP A 575 -17.23 0.95 -34.21
C ASP A 575 -17.32 2.37 -33.63
N THR A 576 -17.97 3.27 -34.37
CA THR A 576 -18.08 4.68 -34.04
C THR A 576 -18.97 4.93 -32.82
N GLU A 577 -19.99 4.09 -32.58
CA GLU A 577 -20.87 4.21 -31.42
C GLU A 577 -20.09 3.87 -30.13
N ARG A 578 -19.36 2.76 -30.17
CA ARG A 578 -18.45 2.37 -29.06
C ARG A 578 -17.39 3.44 -28.80
N ARG A 579 -16.70 3.92 -29.83
CA ARG A 579 -15.69 4.98 -29.72
C ARG A 579 -16.27 6.24 -29.06
N LEU A 580 -17.45 6.67 -29.50
CA LEU A 580 -18.11 7.87 -28.95
C LEU A 580 -18.50 7.67 -27.49
N ALA A 581 -19.01 6.49 -27.13
CA ALA A 581 -19.35 6.17 -25.75
C ALA A 581 -18.11 6.19 -24.82
N ILE A 582 -16.97 5.65 -25.30
CA ILE A 582 -15.69 5.69 -24.57
C ILE A 582 -15.13 7.12 -24.49
N ALA A 583 -15.17 7.90 -25.58
CA ALA A 583 -14.71 9.28 -25.61
C ALA A 583 -15.52 10.19 -24.65
N ARG A 584 -16.83 9.91 -24.51
CA ARG A 584 -17.69 10.54 -23.47
C ARG A 584 -17.17 10.20 -22.07
N ALA A 585 -16.94 8.90 -21.79
CA ALA A 585 -16.45 8.46 -20.49
C ALA A 585 -15.07 9.06 -20.17
N HIS A 586 -14.20 9.12 -21.16
CA HIS A 586 -12.86 9.70 -20.98
C HIS A 586 -12.89 11.22 -20.70
N THR A 587 -13.70 11.97 -21.45
CA THR A 587 -13.88 13.40 -21.19
C THR A 587 -14.56 13.64 -19.83
N ALA A 588 -15.52 12.78 -19.45
CA ALA A 588 -16.16 12.83 -18.14
C ALA A 588 -15.17 12.56 -16.99
N THR A 589 -14.17 11.71 -17.21
CA THR A 589 -13.09 11.45 -16.23
C THR A 589 -12.32 12.73 -15.90
N HIS A 590 -11.93 13.51 -16.91
CA HIS A 590 -11.32 14.84 -16.72
C HIS A 590 -12.25 15.78 -15.94
N MET A 591 -13.54 15.79 -16.26
CA MET A 591 -14.52 16.63 -15.54
C MET A 591 -14.63 16.24 -14.05
N VAL A 592 -14.71 14.94 -13.76
CA VAL A 592 -14.77 14.42 -12.38
C VAL A 592 -13.49 14.72 -11.62
N TYR A 593 -12.33 14.53 -12.25
CA TYR A 593 -11.03 14.86 -11.66
C TYR A 593 -10.89 16.36 -11.35
N ALA A 594 -11.30 17.23 -12.27
CA ALA A 594 -11.33 18.65 -12.03
C ALA A 594 -12.28 19.05 -10.88
N GLY A 595 -13.41 18.35 -10.74
CA GLY A 595 -14.34 18.49 -9.61
C GLY A 595 -13.71 18.07 -8.28
N LEU A 596 -13.07 16.90 -8.25
CA LEU A 596 -12.34 16.38 -7.09
C LEU A 596 -11.29 17.36 -6.59
N ARG A 597 -10.45 17.88 -7.47
CA ARG A 597 -9.40 18.83 -7.11
C ARG A 597 -9.92 20.14 -6.55
N ARG A 598 -11.11 20.58 -6.96
CA ARG A 598 -11.73 21.82 -6.46
C ARG A 598 -12.45 21.65 -5.14
N ILE A 599 -13.11 20.51 -4.94
CA ILE A 599 -14.04 20.31 -3.81
C ILE A 599 -13.36 19.54 -2.67
N VAL A 600 -12.49 18.58 -3.00
CA VAL A 600 -11.91 17.68 -2.00
C VAL A 600 -10.48 18.07 -1.67
N ASN A 601 -9.58 17.98 -2.64
CA ASN A 601 -8.16 18.22 -2.43
C ASN A 601 -7.50 18.65 -3.75
N LYS A 602 -6.94 19.88 -3.79
CA LYS A 602 -6.23 20.40 -4.96
C LYS A 602 -5.01 19.56 -5.38
N ASP A 603 -4.45 18.80 -4.44
CA ASP A 603 -3.27 17.97 -4.62
C ASP A 603 -3.61 16.47 -4.80
N ALA A 604 -4.90 16.14 -5.01
CA ALA A 604 -5.30 14.79 -5.38
C ALA A 604 -4.66 14.40 -6.73
N GLU A 605 -3.98 13.27 -6.77
CA GLU A 605 -3.33 12.75 -7.97
C GLU A 605 -4.09 11.53 -8.49
N GLN A 606 -4.09 11.36 -9.80
CA GLN A 606 -4.62 10.16 -10.42
C GLN A 606 -3.72 8.97 -10.10
N ALA A 607 -4.30 7.91 -9.54
CA ALA A 607 -3.63 6.63 -9.29
C ALA A 607 -3.99 5.56 -10.35
N GLY A 608 -5.06 5.78 -11.10
CA GLY A 608 -5.51 4.93 -12.19
C GLY A 608 -6.83 5.40 -12.76
N SER A 609 -7.19 4.88 -13.92
CA SER A 609 -8.51 5.13 -14.54
C SER A 609 -8.91 3.98 -15.46
N GLU A 610 -10.21 3.85 -15.72
CA GLU A 610 -10.78 2.99 -16.74
C GLU A 610 -11.97 3.68 -17.38
N ASN A 611 -11.89 3.90 -18.68
CA ASN A 611 -12.93 4.52 -19.48
C ASN A 611 -13.51 3.48 -20.45
N SER A 612 -14.70 2.98 -20.13
CA SER A 612 -15.45 2.00 -20.90
C SER A 612 -16.72 2.62 -21.48
N PRO A 613 -17.44 1.94 -22.38
CA PRO A 613 -18.68 2.47 -22.89
C PRO A 613 -19.66 2.84 -21.76
N SER A 614 -20.04 4.12 -21.69
CA SER A 614 -21.00 4.68 -20.73
C SER A 614 -20.62 4.63 -19.24
N ARG A 615 -19.40 4.23 -18.90
CA ARG A 615 -18.91 4.16 -17.51
C ARG A 615 -17.47 4.64 -17.40
N LEU A 616 -17.16 5.30 -16.29
CA LEU A 616 -15.80 5.60 -15.89
C LEU A 616 -15.53 5.09 -14.48
N ARG A 617 -14.27 4.73 -14.24
CA ARG A 617 -13.69 4.47 -12.92
C ARG A 617 -12.46 5.35 -12.79
N PHE A 618 -12.35 6.04 -11.67
CA PHE A 618 -11.26 6.96 -11.41
C PHE A 618 -10.68 6.72 -10.03
N ASP A 619 -9.42 6.34 -10.00
CA ASP A 619 -8.65 6.10 -8.78
C ASP A 619 -7.80 7.32 -8.49
N PHE A 620 -7.86 7.81 -7.25
CA PHE A 620 -7.17 9.02 -6.84
C PHE A 620 -6.61 8.91 -5.43
N THR A 621 -5.57 9.69 -5.15
CA THR A 621 -4.97 9.75 -3.82
C THR A 621 -5.82 10.60 -2.90
N ASN A 622 -6.31 9.99 -1.80
CA ASN A 622 -6.98 10.70 -0.71
C ASN A 622 -6.93 9.86 0.58
N SER A 623 -6.67 10.50 1.71
CA SER A 623 -6.48 9.83 3.00
C SER A 623 -7.79 9.42 3.67
N SER A 624 -8.88 10.12 3.37
CA SER A 624 -10.20 9.93 3.98
C SER A 624 -11.28 9.56 2.95
N SER A 625 -12.39 8.96 3.41
CA SER A 625 -13.57 8.75 2.57
C SER A 625 -14.25 10.08 2.25
N LEU A 626 -14.81 10.17 1.05
CA LEU A 626 -15.68 11.29 0.70
C LEU A 626 -17.06 11.11 1.35
N GLY A 627 -17.59 12.19 1.92
CA GLY A 627 -18.97 12.21 2.38
C GLY A 627 -19.95 12.30 1.21
N GLU A 628 -21.18 11.81 1.40
CA GLU A 628 -22.26 11.95 0.40
C GLU A 628 -22.45 13.40 -0.09
N GLY A 629 -22.27 14.38 0.80
CA GLY A 629 -22.35 15.80 0.46
C GLY A 629 -21.31 16.20 -0.57
N GLN A 630 -20.05 15.74 -0.42
CA GLN A 630 -18.97 16.04 -1.36
C GLN A 630 -19.19 15.36 -2.73
N LEU A 631 -19.67 14.11 -2.73
CA LEU A 631 -19.99 13.40 -3.99
C LEU A 631 -21.11 14.10 -4.75
N ASN A 632 -22.17 14.53 -4.05
CA ASN A 632 -23.27 15.31 -4.63
C ASN A 632 -22.81 16.67 -5.15
N GLU A 633 -21.87 17.32 -4.46
CA GLU A 633 -21.31 18.59 -4.88
C GLU A 633 -20.45 18.43 -6.15
N ILE A 634 -19.64 17.36 -6.25
CA ILE A 634 -18.88 17.01 -7.45
C ILE A 634 -19.83 16.75 -8.61
N GLU A 635 -20.85 15.88 -8.43
CA GLU A 635 -21.84 15.58 -9.47
C GLU A 635 -22.55 16.84 -9.95
N SER A 636 -22.95 17.69 -9.02
CA SER A 636 -23.64 18.96 -9.33
C SER A 636 -22.75 19.92 -10.11
N LEU A 637 -21.52 20.13 -9.67
CA LEU A 637 -20.55 20.99 -10.37
C LEU A 637 -20.26 20.49 -11.78
N VAL A 638 -20.01 19.19 -11.92
CA VAL A 638 -19.71 18.59 -13.23
C VAL A 638 -20.89 18.74 -14.18
N ASN A 639 -22.11 18.41 -13.76
CA ASN A 639 -23.31 18.54 -14.59
C ASN A 639 -23.66 20.00 -14.91
N GLU A 640 -23.37 20.96 -13.99
CA GLU A 640 -23.46 22.39 -14.29
C GLU A 640 -22.53 22.77 -15.45
N LYS A 641 -21.29 22.29 -15.42
CA LYS A 641 -20.30 22.55 -16.48
C LYS A 641 -20.67 21.84 -17.81
N LEU A 642 -21.32 20.67 -17.75
CA LEU A 642 -21.89 20.04 -18.94
C LEU A 642 -22.95 20.93 -19.60
N ALA A 643 -23.84 21.52 -18.81
CA ALA A 643 -24.91 22.38 -19.31
C ALA A 643 -24.37 23.69 -19.96
N GLN A 644 -23.17 24.11 -19.57
CA GLN A 644 -22.49 25.27 -20.18
C GLN A 644 -21.90 24.95 -21.58
N ASN A 645 -21.88 23.68 -21.99
CA ASN A 645 -21.36 23.21 -23.27
C ASN A 645 -19.95 23.75 -23.58
N LEU A 646 -19.02 23.57 -22.64
CA LEU A 646 -17.65 24.04 -22.75
C LEU A 646 -16.91 23.34 -23.90
N PRO A 647 -16.08 24.05 -24.70
CA PRO A 647 -15.28 23.43 -25.74
C PRO A 647 -14.21 22.50 -25.14
N VAL A 648 -13.92 21.40 -25.81
CA VAL A 648 -12.79 20.49 -25.51
C VAL A 648 -11.80 20.62 -26.66
N THR A 649 -10.66 21.22 -26.38
CA THR A 649 -9.61 21.50 -27.37
C THR A 649 -8.37 20.67 -27.11
N THR A 650 -7.60 20.40 -28.15
CA THR A 650 -6.34 19.64 -28.05
C THR A 650 -5.24 20.38 -28.80
N GLU A 651 -4.08 20.45 -28.16
CA GLU A 651 -2.88 21.09 -28.73
C GLU A 651 -1.67 20.18 -28.54
N VAL A 652 -0.77 20.18 -29.51
CA VAL A 652 0.53 19.48 -29.39
C VAL A 652 1.59 20.54 -29.14
N MET A 653 2.38 20.35 -28.08
CA MET A 653 3.42 21.30 -27.70
C MET A 653 4.59 20.59 -27.00
N SER A 654 5.68 21.30 -26.74
CA SER A 654 6.78 20.74 -25.96
C SER A 654 6.36 20.47 -24.51
N LEU A 655 6.95 19.45 -23.86
CA LEU A 655 6.68 19.14 -22.47
C LEU A 655 6.92 20.34 -21.53
N ASP A 656 7.97 21.11 -21.78
CA ASP A 656 8.28 22.30 -20.98
C ASP A 656 7.25 23.43 -21.16
N GLU A 657 6.72 23.59 -22.35
CA GLU A 657 5.66 24.54 -22.62
C GLU A 657 4.33 24.12 -21.96
N ALA A 658 3.99 22.82 -22.02
CA ALA A 658 2.84 22.26 -21.34
C ALA A 658 2.90 22.49 -19.82
N LYS A 659 4.03 22.22 -19.19
CA LYS A 659 4.25 22.48 -17.75
C LYS A 659 4.12 23.98 -17.42
N ARG A 660 4.72 24.86 -18.22
CA ARG A 660 4.60 26.32 -18.02
C ARG A 660 3.18 26.84 -18.20
N SER A 661 2.39 26.18 -19.04
CA SER A 661 0.98 26.53 -19.24
C SER A 661 0.06 26.03 -18.10
N GLY A 662 0.61 25.36 -17.09
CA GLY A 662 -0.14 24.80 -15.95
C GLY A 662 -0.88 23.50 -16.29
N ALA A 663 -0.50 22.79 -17.36
CA ALA A 663 -1.08 21.50 -17.68
C ALA A 663 -0.62 20.46 -16.65
N ILE A 664 -1.57 19.65 -16.17
CA ILE A 664 -1.32 18.58 -15.23
C ILE A 664 -0.66 17.41 -15.98
N ALA A 665 0.47 16.96 -15.46
CA ALA A 665 1.16 15.76 -15.93
C ALA A 665 1.02 14.68 -14.87
N LEU A 666 0.70 13.46 -15.25
CA LEU A 666 0.63 12.33 -14.32
C LEU A 666 2.02 12.02 -13.78
N PHE A 667 2.11 11.83 -12.48
CA PHE A 667 3.36 11.48 -11.82
C PHE A 667 3.82 10.07 -12.24
N GLY A 668 5.10 9.94 -12.63
CA GLY A 668 5.69 8.64 -13.00
C GLY A 668 5.53 8.22 -14.47
N GLU A 669 4.78 8.96 -15.28
CA GLU A 669 4.68 8.71 -16.71
C GLU A 669 5.89 9.28 -17.48
N LYS A 670 6.39 8.50 -18.45
CA LYS A 670 7.47 8.95 -19.35
C LYS A 670 6.88 9.64 -20.57
N TYR A 671 6.97 10.96 -20.58
CA TYR A 671 6.52 11.77 -21.71
C TYR A 671 7.66 11.96 -22.73
N GLY A 672 7.30 12.05 -24.01
CA GLY A 672 8.24 12.45 -25.06
C GLY A 672 8.56 13.95 -24.99
N SER A 673 9.41 14.42 -25.91
CA SER A 673 9.70 15.84 -26.07
C SER A 673 8.46 16.67 -26.49
N GLU A 674 7.55 16.05 -27.23
CA GLU A 674 6.25 16.61 -27.62
C GLU A 674 5.12 15.84 -26.90
N VAL A 675 4.13 16.59 -26.39
CA VAL A 675 3.00 16.08 -25.65
C VAL A 675 1.70 16.68 -26.16
N ARG A 676 0.61 15.91 -26.07
CA ARG A 676 -0.73 16.36 -26.39
C ARG A 676 -1.42 16.86 -25.11
N VAL A 677 -1.87 18.11 -25.12
CA VAL A 677 -2.58 18.77 -24.02
C VAL A 677 -4.05 18.87 -24.38
N VAL A 678 -4.90 18.38 -23.50
CA VAL A 678 -6.36 18.50 -23.57
C VAL A 678 -6.80 19.61 -22.63
N THR A 679 -7.61 20.56 -23.15
CA THR A 679 -8.15 21.65 -22.34
C THR A 679 -9.68 21.66 -22.44
N ILE A 680 -10.35 21.76 -21.30
CA ILE A 680 -11.81 21.86 -21.20
C ILE A 680 -12.19 23.28 -20.75
N GLY A 681 -12.92 23.99 -21.60
CA GLY A 681 -13.33 25.38 -21.35
C GLY A 681 -12.13 26.32 -21.15
N ASP A 682 -12.38 27.44 -20.46
CA ASP A 682 -11.34 28.39 -20.10
C ASP A 682 -10.57 27.92 -18.84
N ASN A 683 -9.81 26.82 -18.98
CA ASN A 683 -9.06 26.18 -17.90
C ASN A 683 -9.94 25.58 -16.78
N PHE A 684 -11.13 25.06 -17.11
CA PHE A 684 -11.85 24.20 -16.17
C PHE A 684 -11.04 22.94 -15.89
N ASP A 685 -10.43 22.34 -16.93
CA ASP A 685 -9.43 21.31 -16.81
C ASP A 685 -8.36 21.48 -17.90
N ARG A 686 -7.09 21.12 -17.59
CA ARG A 686 -5.98 21.14 -18.55
C ARG A 686 -4.96 20.09 -18.19
N GLU A 687 -4.87 19.03 -19.01
CA GLU A 687 -4.05 17.86 -18.71
C GLU A 687 -3.30 17.32 -19.94
N LEU A 688 -2.19 16.62 -19.69
CA LEU A 688 -1.50 15.81 -20.71
C LEU A 688 -2.30 14.54 -20.95
N CYS A 689 -2.90 14.39 -22.13
CA CYS A 689 -3.73 13.23 -22.43
C CYS A 689 -3.66 12.81 -23.91
N GLY A 690 -3.34 11.52 -24.15
CA GLY A 690 -3.32 10.91 -25.49
C GLY A 690 -4.64 10.26 -25.92
N GLY A 691 -5.68 10.35 -25.11
CA GLY A 691 -6.96 9.69 -25.39
C GLY A 691 -7.86 10.41 -26.38
N THR A 692 -8.97 9.80 -26.71
CA THR A 692 -10.01 10.39 -27.57
C THR A 692 -11.07 11.10 -26.75
N HIS A 693 -11.50 12.27 -27.21
CA HIS A 693 -12.45 13.12 -26.50
C HIS A 693 -13.59 13.61 -27.38
N VAL A 694 -14.68 14.00 -26.74
CA VAL A 694 -15.78 14.70 -27.44
C VAL A 694 -15.41 16.16 -27.68
N PRO A 695 -16.01 16.83 -28.69
CA PRO A 695 -15.66 18.20 -29.05
C PRO A 695 -16.14 19.25 -28.05
N SER A 696 -17.13 18.91 -27.21
CA SER A 696 -17.62 19.80 -26.14
C SER A 696 -18.32 18.99 -25.04
N THR A 697 -18.42 19.58 -23.84
CA THR A 697 -19.02 18.93 -22.68
C THR A 697 -20.50 18.60 -22.85
N GLY A 698 -21.24 19.32 -23.70
CA GLY A 698 -22.64 19.05 -24.03
C GLY A 698 -22.87 17.68 -24.69
N HIS A 699 -21.85 17.10 -25.33
CA HIS A 699 -21.93 15.75 -25.93
C HIS A 699 -21.87 14.62 -24.88
N LEU A 700 -21.54 14.90 -23.63
CA LEU A 700 -21.46 13.89 -22.56
C LEU A 700 -22.83 13.38 -22.14
N GLY A 701 -23.89 14.19 -22.34
CA GLY A 701 -25.21 13.92 -21.84
C GLY A 701 -25.30 14.23 -20.33
N ARG A 702 -25.33 13.21 -19.49
CA ARG A 702 -25.36 13.34 -18.02
C ARG A 702 -24.26 12.49 -17.41
N ILE A 703 -23.72 12.95 -16.28
CA ILE A 703 -22.83 12.18 -15.41
C ILE A 703 -23.57 11.88 -14.11
N THR A 704 -23.57 10.62 -13.68
CA THR A 704 -24.11 10.19 -12.38
C THR A 704 -23.03 9.45 -11.59
N VAL A 705 -22.67 9.97 -10.44
CA VAL A 705 -21.71 9.36 -9.53
C VAL A 705 -22.42 8.24 -8.76
N LEU A 706 -21.95 6.99 -8.91
CA LEU A 706 -22.52 5.84 -8.23
C LEU A 706 -22.08 5.71 -6.78
N GLY A 707 -20.88 6.15 -6.49
CA GLY A 707 -20.31 6.10 -5.16
C GLY A 707 -18.79 6.14 -5.16
N GLU A 708 -18.23 6.04 -3.97
CA GLU A 708 -16.81 6.08 -3.71
C GLU A 708 -16.42 4.94 -2.77
N GLY A 709 -15.21 4.40 -2.91
CA GLY A 709 -14.72 3.34 -2.06
C GLY A 709 -13.19 3.29 -1.99
N SER A 710 -12.65 2.68 -0.92
CA SER A 710 -11.22 2.43 -0.80
C SER A 710 -10.81 1.23 -1.65
N ILE A 711 -9.71 1.37 -2.40
CA ILE A 711 -9.08 0.27 -3.15
C ILE A 711 -7.66 -0.04 -2.65
N GLY A 712 -7.16 0.79 -1.76
CA GLY A 712 -5.84 0.66 -1.15
C GLY A 712 -5.64 1.71 -0.08
N SER A 713 -4.52 1.65 0.61
CA SER A 713 -4.19 2.67 1.61
C SER A 713 -3.91 3.99 0.92
N GLY A 714 -4.69 5.03 1.27
CA GLY A 714 -4.55 6.36 0.67
C GLY A 714 -4.99 6.44 -0.80
N VAL A 715 -5.62 5.39 -1.35
CA VAL A 715 -6.18 5.39 -2.71
C VAL A 715 -7.67 5.08 -2.67
N ARG A 716 -8.43 5.95 -3.28
CA ARG A 716 -9.88 5.91 -3.34
C ARG A 716 -10.32 5.78 -4.79
N ARG A 717 -11.48 5.19 -5.01
CA ARG A 717 -12.08 5.00 -6.34
C ARG A 717 -13.43 5.66 -6.41
N ILE A 718 -13.66 6.48 -7.43
CA ILE A 718 -14.99 6.91 -7.85
C ILE A 718 -15.43 6.08 -9.04
N ASP A 719 -16.66 5.57 -8.97
CA ASP A 719 -17.39 4.96 -10.06
C ASP A 719 -18.50 5.93 -10.54
N ALA A 720 -18.58 6.19 -11.85
CA ALA A 720 -19.63 7.02 -12.41
C ALA A 720 -20.12 6.50 -13.76
N LEU A 721 -21.36 6.85 -14.09
CA LEU A 721 -22.00 6.57 -15.37
C LEU A 721 -22.10 7.85 -16.20
N VAL A 722 -22.04 7.69 -17.52
CA VAL A 722 -22.03 8.78 -18.47
C VAL A 722 -23.02 8.53 -19.61
N GLY A 723 -23.73 9.57 -20.04
CA GLY A 723 -24.64 9.51 -21.19
C GLY A 723 -25.71 8.44 -21.02
N ASP A 724 -25.78 7.49 -21.95
CA ASP A 724 -26.81 6.43 -21.97
C ASP A 724 -26.80 5.55 -20.72
N GLY A 725 -25.59 5.33 -20.13
CA GLY A 725 -25.47 4.62 -18.86
C GLY A 725 -26.15 5.35 -17.71
N ALA A 726 -25.95 6.66 -17.61
CA ALA A 726 -26.57 7.52 -16.60
C ALA A 726 -28.08 7.60 -16.78
N TYR A 727 -28.56 7.75 -18.03
CA TYR A 727 -30.00 7.75 -18.31
C TYR A 727 -30.68 6.42 -18.00
N SER A 728 -30.04 5.29 -18.36
CA SER A 728 -30.55 3.96 -18.06
C SER A 728 -30.62 3.70 -16.56
N PHE A 729 -29.64 4.15 -15.82
CA PHE A 729 -29.61 4.05 -14.35
C PHE A 729 -30.76 4.85 -13.74
N GLN A 730 -30.91 6.11 -14.13
CA GLN A 730 -31.98 6.99 -13.64
C GLN A 730 -33.38 6.47 -13.99
N ALA A 731 -33.56 5.89 -15.19
CA ALA A 731 -34.82 5.25 -15.57
C ALA A 731 -35.17 4.07 -14.66
N LYS A 732 -34.18 3.25 -14.28
CA LYS A 732 -34.37 2.16 -13.30
C LYS A 732 -34.73 2.66 -11.92
N GLU A 733 -34.06 3.70 -11.44
CA GLU A 733 -34.38 4.33 -10.15
C GLU A 733 -35.80 4.90 -10.16
N HIS A 734 -36.20 5.59 -11.24
CA HIS A 734 -37.54 6.10 -11.39
C HIS A 734 -38.58 4.98 -11.36
N ALA A 735 -38.34 3.89 -12.07
CA ALA A 735 -39.22 2.72 -12.07
C ALA A 735 -39.36 2.10 -10.67
N LEU A 736 -38.26 1.96 -9.92
CA LEU A 736 -38.25 1.47 -8.54
C LEU A 736 -39.05 2.39 -7.61
N VAL A 737 -38.81 3.70 -7.68
CA VAL A 737 -39.56 4.71 -6.88
C VAL A 737 -41.05 4.63 -7.23
N SER A 738 -41.41 4.53 -8.51
CA SER A 738 -42.80 4.40 -8.96
C SER A 738 -43.45 3.12 -8.42
N GLN A 739 -42.75 1.98 -8.43
CA GLN A 739 -43.21 0.72 -7.88
C GLN A 739 -43.45 0.82 -6.36
N LEU A 740 -42.47 1.39 -5.62
CA LEU A 740 -42.59 1.61 -4.16
C LEU A 740 -43.75 2.56 -3.84
N THR A 741 -43.96 3.61 -4.63
CA THR A 741 -45.05 4.53 -4.50
C THR A 741 -46.37 3.82 -4.71
N SER A 742 -46.46 2.93 -5.70
CA SER A 742 -47.68 2.12 -5.94
C SER A 742 -47.97 1.16 -4.77
N MET A 743 -46.95 0.52 -4.19
CA MET A 743 -47.08 -0.41 -3.05
C MET A 743 -47.52 0.27 -1.75
N LEU A 744 -46.92 1.44 -1.45
CA LEU A 744 -47.15 2.16 -0.18
C LEU A 744 -48.29 3.17 -0.29
N GLY A 745 -48.72 3.48 -1.51
CA GLY A 745 -49.67 4.58 -1.82
C GLY A 745 -49.06 5.94 -1.53
N GLY A 746 -49.53 7.00 -2.18
CA GLY A 746 -49.08 8.37 -1.94
C GLY A 746 -48.20 8.93 -3.04
N ARG A 747 -47.37 9.93 -2.74
CA ARG A 747 -46.43 10.54 -3.68
C ARG A 747 -44.97 10.09 -3.38
N PRO A 748 -44.09 10.21 -4.34
CA PRO A 748 -42.66 9.88 -4.15
C PRO A 748 -42.01 10.59 -2.95
N ASP A 749 -42.34 11.85 -2.70
CA ASP A 749 -41.84 12.67 -1.60
C ASP A 749 -42.33 12.23 -0.21
N GLU A 750 -43.42 11.42 -0.16
CA GLU A 750 -43.99 10.87 1.07
C GLU A 750 -43.46 9.47 1.41
N LEU A 751 -42.67 8.82 0.54
CA LEU A 751 -42.27 7.41 0.67
C LEU A 751 -41.55 7.11 1.98
N THR A 752 -40.59 7.95 2.37
CA THR A 752 -39.80 7.78 3.58
C THR A 752 -40.70 7.81 4.82
N THR A 753 -41.55 8.84 4.93
CA THR A 753 -42.48 8.99 6.07
C THR A 753 -43.47 7.85 6.13
N ARG A 754 -43.96 7.36 4.97
CA ARG A 754 -44.88 6.23 4.91
C ARG A 754 -44.21 4.92 5.32
N LEU A 755 -42.99 4.69 4.85
CA LEU A 755 -42.22 3.51 5.24
C LEU A 755 -41.94 3.50 6.76
N GLU A 756 -41.53 4.64 7.32
CA GLU A 756 -41.37 4.81 8.77
C GLU A 756 -42.65 4.51 9.53
N SER A 757 -43.80 5.01 9.04
CA SER A 757 -45.09 4.72 9.61
C SER A 757 -45.43 3.23 9.57
N VAL A 758 -45.20 2.54 8.46
CA VAL A 758 -45.40 1.10 8.33
C VAL A 758 -44.50 0.32 9.30
N MET A 759 -43.21 0.66 9.38
CA MET A 759 -42.27 0.03 10.31
C MET A 759 -42.64 0.26 11.80
N THR A 760 -43.13 1.44 12.10
CA THR A 760 -43.61 1.76 13.47
C THR A 760 -44.83 0.93 13.79
N ARG A 761 -45.83 0.87 12.90
CA ARG A 761 -47.04 0.05 13.08
C ARG A 761 -46.70 -1.44 13.20
N LEU A 762 -45.70 -1.93 12.45
CA LEU A 762 -45.24 -3.31 12.57
C LEU A 762 -44.67 -3.60 13.98
N ARG A 763 -43.79 -2.73 14.46
CA ARG A 763 -43.20 -2.85 15.81
C ARG A 763 -44.27 -2.81 16.91
N ASP A 764 -45.25 -1.93 16.74
CA ASP A 764 -46.35 -1.82 17.71
C ASP A 764 -47.25 -3.08 17.70
N ALA A 765 -47.56 -3.60 16.49
CA ALA A 765 -48.29 -4.85 16.36
C ALA A 765 -47.55 -6.06 16.94
N GLU A 766 -46.24 -6.13 16.75
CA GLU A 766 -45.38 -7.19 17.35
C GLU A 766 -45.41 -7.10 18.88
N LYS A 767 -45.28 -5.89 19.46
CA LYS A 767 -45.37 -5.66 20.91
C LYS A 767 -46.74 -6.04 21.45
N GLU A 768 -47.81 -5.67 20.76
CA GLU A 768 -49.17 -6.01 21.15
C GLU A 768 -49.39 -7.55 21.09
N LEU A 769 -48.91 -8.20 20.03
CA LEU A 769 -48.96 -9.65 19.92
C LEU A 769 -48.21 -10.35 21.06
N GLN A 770 -47.06 -9.80 21.43
CA GLN A 770 -46.28 -10.32 22.57
C GLN A 770 -47.02 -10.16 23.89
N LYS A 771 -47.63 -9.02 24.14
CA LYS A 771 -48.48 -8.80 25.34
C LYS A 771 -49.64 -9.75 25.39
N ILE A 772 -50.34 -9.98 24.28
CA ILE A 772 -51.44 -10.93 24.18
C ILE A 772 -50.96 -12.35 24.52
N ARG A 773 -49.81 -12.77 24.00
CA ARG A 773 -49.21 -14.09 24.30
C ARG A 773 -48.85 -14.21 25.77
N GLU A 774 -48.26 -13.18 26.40
CA GLU A 774 -47.94 -13.15 27.82
C GLU A 774 -49.23 -13.28 28.68
N GLN A 775 -50.31 -12.54 28.34
CA GLN A 775 -51.57 -12.64 29.00
C GLN A 775 -52.23 -14.02 28.87
N GLN A 776 -52.12 -14.63 27.71
CA GLN A 776 -52.62 -15.98 27.48
C GLN A 776 -51.81 -17.01 28.30
N ALA A 777 -50.49 -16.86 28.35
CA ALA A 777 -49.62 -17.72 29.15
C ALA A 777 -49.94 -17.64 30.66
N LEU A 778 -50.15 -16.41 31.18
CA LEU A 778 -50.55 -16.18 32.57
C LEU A 778 -51.94 -16.76 32.91
N ALA A 779 -52.88 -16.61 31.99
CA ALA A 779 -54.22 -17.19 32.13
C ALA A 779 -54.21 -18.74 32.13
N GLU A 780 -53.38 -19.31 31.24
CA GLU A 780 -53.22 -20.77 31.19
C GLU A 780 -52.47 -21.30 32.42
N ALA A 781 -51.47 -20.58 32.92
CA ALA A 781 -50.78 -20.93 34.15
C ALA A 781 -51.74 -20.92 35.35
N ALA A 782 -52.65 -19.94 35.43
CA ALA A 782 -53.68 -19.91 36.48
C ALA A 782 -54.64 -21.10 36.39
N ARG A 783 -55.07 -21.48 35.15
CA ARG A 783 -55.93 -22.66 34.94
C ARG A 783 -55.22 -23.97 35.31
N LEU A 784 -53.97 -24.11 34.96
CA LEU A 784 -53.15 -25.27 35.30
C LEU A 784 -52.95 -25.40 36.81
N ALA A 785 -52.73 -24.30 37.53
CA ALA A 785 -52.62 -24.33 38.98
C ALA A 785 -53.92 -24.78 39.68
N GLN A 786 -55.09 -24.38 39.15
CA GLN A 786 -56.41 -24.84 39.68
C GLN A 786 -56.63 -26.34 39.46
N ASN A 787 -55.98 -26.94 38.44
CA ASN A 787 -56.07 -28.35 38.09
C ASN A 787 -54.98 -29.23 38.77
N ALA A 788 -54.31 -28.70 39.77
CA ALA A 788 -53.34 -29.45 40.59
C ALA A 788 -53.94 -30.66 41.26
N ARG A 789 -53.17 -31.79 41.26
CA ARG A 789 -53.62 -33.05 41.88
C ARG A 789 -52.62 -33.48 42.96
N LYS A 790 -53.11 -34.13 43.97
CA LYS A 790 -52.24 -34.81 44.95
C LYS A 790 -51.78 -36.16 44.36
N ILE A 791 -50.49 -36.33 44.23
CA ILE A 791 -49.82 -37.56 43.79
C ILE A 791 -48.84 -37.93 44.88
N GLY A 792 -49.17 -38.97 45.66
CA GLY A 792 -48.42 -39.29 46.89
C GLY A 792 -48.42 -38.14 47.91
N LYS A 793 -47.22 -37.63 48.21
CA LYS A 793 -47.01 -36.49 49.15
C LYS A 793 -47.07 -35.15 48.43
N PHE A 794 -47.02 -35.14 47.11
CA PHE A 794 -46.80 -33.92 46.27
C PHE A 794 -48.13 -33.33 45.79
N THR A 795 -48.18 -32.00 45.74
CA THR A 795 -49.18 -31.28 44.97
C THR A 795 -48.54 -31.07 43.60
N ALA A 796 -49.07 -31.73 42.55
CA ALA A 796 -48.43 -31.79 41.25
C ALA A 796 -49.37 -31.27 40.16
N VAL A 797 -48.76 -30.58 39.18
CA VAL A 797 -49.33 -30.28 37.87
C VAL A 797 -48.44 -30.94 36.82
N VAL A 798 -49.00 -31.92 36.10
CA VAL A 798 -48.32 -32.60 35.02
C VAL A 798 -49.23 -32.53 33.78
N ALA A 799 -48.90 -31.67 32.84
CA ALA A 799 -49.82 -31.37 31.73
C ALA A 799 -49.08 -30.96 30.43
N PRO A 800 -49.64 -31.31 29.27
CA PRO A 800 -49.24 -30.70 28.03
C PRO A 800 -49.85 -29.28 27.91
N VAL A 801 -49.13 -28.32 27.39
CA VAL A 801 -49.58 -26.93 27.23
C VAL A 801 -49.67 -26.49 25.76
N GLY A 802 -49.60 -27.46 24.83
CA GLY A 802 -49.75 -27.20 23.43
C GLY A 802 -48.50 -26.59 22.75
N ALA A 803 -48.71 -25.72 21.79
CA ALA A 803 -47.62 -25.04 21.08
C ALA A 803 -47.32 -23.68 21.72
N LEU A 804 -46.04 -23.42 21.98
CA LEU A 804 -45.52 -22.15 22.50
C LEU A 804 -44.47 -21.57 21.53
N GLY A 805 -44.25 -20.26 21.67
CA GLY A 805 -43.29 -19.54 20.84
C GLY A 805 -41.83 -19.83 21.19
N THR A 806 -41.56 -19.88 22.52
CA THR A 806 -40.18 -19.99 23.01
C THR A 806 -40.06 -20.93 24.21
N ALA A 807 -38.85 -21.42 24.45
CA ALA A 807 -38.51 -22.22 25.62
C ALA A 807 -38.65 -21.41 26.95
N ASP A 808 -38.44 -20.12 26.89
CA ASP A 808 -38.52 -19.24 28.04
C ASP A 808 -40.00 -19.00 28.47
N GLU A 809 -40.93 -18.99 27.52
CA GLU A 809 -42.38 -19.00 27.83
C GLU A 809 -42.80 -20.23 28.62
N LEU A 810 -42.32 -21.43 28.20
CA LEU A 810 -42.63 -22.66 28.92
C LEU A 810 -42.01 -22.66 30.33
N ARG A 811 -40.80 -22.15 30.48
CA ARG A 811 -40.10 -22.00 31.77
C ARG A 811 -40.83 -21.02 32.69
N ALA A 812 -41.20 -19.85 32.17
CA ALA A 812 -41.95 -18.85 32.92
C ALA A 812 -43.29 -19.40 33.39
N MET A 813 -44.03 -20.11 32.53
CA MET A 813 -45.30 -20.76 32.86
C MET A 813 -45.14 -21.81 33.97
N ALA A 814 -44.16 -22.70 33.90
CA ALA A 814 -43.90 -23.68 34.92
C ALA A 814 -43.54 -23.06 36.27
N THR A 815 -42.78 -21.96 36.23
CA THR A 815 -42.41 -21.18 37.44
C THR A 815 -43.65 -20.49 38.05
N ASP A 816 -44.50 -19.86 37.26
CA ASP A 816 -45.73 -19.17 37.71
C ASP A 816 -46.71 -20.18 38.29
N VAL A 817 -46.91 -21.34 37.65
CA VAL A 817 -47.76 -22.41 38.20
C VAL A 817 -47.23 -22.88 39.58
N ARG A 818 -45.93 -23.08 39.72
CA ARG A 818 -45.30 -23.49 40.98
C ARG A 818 -45.53 -22.41 42.08
N GLU A 819 -45.35 -21.16 41.77
CA GLU A 819 -45.56 -20.03 42.70
C GLU A 819 -47.00 -19.91 43.14
N ARG A 820 -47.98 -20.10 42.25
CA ARG A 820 -49.41 -20.11 42.59
C ARG A 820 -49.82 -21.26 43.46
N LEU A 821 -49.15 -22.39 43.39
CA LEU A 821 -49.42 -23.55 44.28
C LEU A 821 -48.88 -23.35 45.70
N GLY A 822 -48.01 -22.32 45.88
CA GLY A 822 -47.50 -21.94 47.20
C GLY A 822 -46.41 -22.87 47.73
N ASN A 823 -46.12 -22.66 49.06
CA ASN A 823 -45.05 -23.38 49.74
C ASN A 823 -45.54 -24.13 51.02
N ASP A 824 -46.84 -24.36 51.12
CA ASP A 824 -47.43 -25.04 52.28
C ASP A 824 -47.23 -26.57 52.25
N GLY A 825 -46.72 -27.10 51.14
CA GLY A 825 -46.42 -28.49 50.90
C GLY A 825 -45.47 -28.72 49.80
N PRO A 826 -45.03 -29.99 49.57
CA PRO A 826 -44.14 -30.28 48.42
C PRO A 826 -44.86 -30.09 47.05
N VAL A 827 -44.31 -29.23 46.19
CA VAL A 827 -44.90 -28.87 44.91
C VAL A 827 -43.99 -29.29 43.77
N LEU A 828 -44.58 -29.94 42.75
CA LEU A 828 -43.91 -30.28 41.49
C LEU A 828 -44.78 -29.90 40.29
N VAL A 829 -44.19 -29.19 39.37
CA VAL A 829 -44.83 -28.79 38.10
C VAL A 829 -44.04 -29.35 36.96
N ALA A 830 -44.64 -30.13 36.07
CA ALA A 830 -44.06 -30.62 34.82
C ALA A 830 -44.94 -30.24 33.66
N LEU A 831 -44.47 -29.34 32.81
CA LEU A 831 -45.18 -28.88 31.61
C LEU A 831 -44.42 -29.29 30.36
N ALA A 832 -45.15 -29.75 29.35
CA ALA A 832 -44.58 -30.05 28.05
C ALA A 832 -45.24 -29.25 26.95
N ALA A 833 -44.44 -28.74 26.00
CA ALA A 833 -44.90 -27.94 24.87
C ALA A 833 -44.24 -28.37 23.56
N ILE A 834 -44.83 -27.96 22.45
CA ILE A 834 -44.19 -28.01 21.14
C ILE A 834 -43.66 -26.61 20.80
N ILE A 835 -42.35 -26.50 20.60
CA ILE A 835 -41.67 -25.25 20.27
C ILE A 835 -40.94 -25.44 18.95
N ASN A 836 -41.26 -24.65 17.91
CA ASN A 836 -40.72 -24.79 16.58
C ASN A 836 -40.76 -26.25 16.03
N GLY A 837 -41.90 -26.95 16.30
CA GLY A 837 -42.12 -28.31 15.86
C GLY A 837 -41.39 -29.39 16.70
N LYS A 838 -40.67 -29.04 17.75
CA LYS A 838 -39.95 -29.96 18.64
C LYS A 838 -40.56 -30.00 20.00
N PRO A 839 -40.67 -31.17 20.65
CA PRO A 839 -41.20 -31.28 21.99
C PRO A 839 -40.17 -30.84 23.02
N MET A 840 -40.63 -30.13 24.02
CA MET A 840 -39.86 -29.66 25.16
C MET A 840 -40.63 -29.88 26.44
N VAL A 841 -39.94 -30.28 27.51
CA VAL A 841 -40.46 -30.46 28.85
C VAL A 841 -39.70 -29.59 29.83
N THR A 842 -40.43 -28.94 30.74
CA THR A 842 -39.85 -28.16 31.83
C THR A 842 -40.44 -28.67 33.14
N VAL A 843 -39.56 -28.90 34.12
CA VAL A 843 -39.98 -29.31 35.48
C VAL A 843 -39.50 -28.28 36.48
N ALA A 844 -40.42 -27.83 37.36
CA ALA A 844 -40.14 -26.88 38.45
C ALA A 844 -40.55 -27.50 39.80
N THR A 845 -39.72 -27.39 40.84
CA THR A 845 -39.98 -27.90 42.18
C THR A 845 -39.72 -26.84 43.23
N ASN A 846 -40.48 -26.86 44.37
CA ASN A 846 -40.22 -26.00 45.52
C ASN A 846 -39.24 -26.67 46.50
N ASP A 847 -38.86 -25.95 47.58
CA ASP A 847 -37.90 -26.42 48.60
C ASP A 847 -38.35 -27.66 49.30
N LEU A 848 -39.63 -27.72 49.65
CA LEU A 848 -40.22 -28.88 50.33
C LEU A 848 -40.23 -30.13 49.44
N ALA A 849 -40.47 -29.98 48.16
CA ALA A 849 -40.38 -31.10 47.20
C ALA A 849 -38.95 -31.65 47.10
N ARG A 850 -37.93 -30.80 47.10
CA ARG A 850 -36.52 -31.19 47.07
C ARG A 850 -36.07 -31.92 48.35
N GLN A 851 -36.61 -31.55 49.51
CA GLN A 851 -36.43 -32.28 50.80
C GLN A 851 -36.93 -33.70 50.69
N HIS A 852 -37.95 -33.95 49.86
CA HIS A 852 -38.49 -35.29 49.58
C HIS A 852 -37.86 -35.92 48.32
N SER A 853 -36.61 -35.54 47.97
CA SER A 853 -35.81 -36.05 46.87
C SER A 853 -36.34 -35.74 45.44
N ALA A 854 -37.39 -34.90 45.31
CA ALA A 854 -37.90 -34.49 43.98
C ALA A 854 -37.06 -33.41 43.35
N ARG A 855 -36.02 -33.82 42.60
CA ARG A 855 -35.10 -32.92 41.90
C ARG A 855 -35.49 -32.76 40.41
N ALA A 856 -35.78 -31.55 39.98
CA ALA A 856 -36.26 -31.25 38.62
C ALA A 856 -35.40 -31.85 37.51
N GLY A 857 -34.04 -31.82 37.66
CA GLY A 857 -33.12 -32.39 36.70
C GLY A 857 -33.21 -33.91 36.50
N GLN A 858 -33.72 -34.68 37.52
CA GLN A 858 -33.90 -36.13 37.36
C GLN A 858 -35.11 -36.42 36.48
N PHE A 859 -36.22 -35.73 36.71
CA PHE A 859 -37.46 -35.89 35.93
C PHE A 859 -37.23 -35.51 34.47
N VAL A 860 -36.61 -34.38 34.27
CA VAL A 860 -36.32 -33.89 32.92
C VAL A 860 -35.42 -34.85 32.11
N ARG A 861 -34.40 -35.42 32.72
CA ARG A 861 -33.51 -36.38 32.02
C ARG A 861 -34.26 -37.61 31.50
N ARG A 862 -35.18 -38.15 32.30
CA ARG A 862 -35.98 -39.31 31.86
C ARG A 862 -37.01 -38.89 30.79
N ALA A 863 -37.74 -37.84 31.08
CA ALA A 863 -38.76 -37.32 30.16
C ALA A 863 -38.14 -36.93 28.79
N ALA A 864 -37.01 -36.20 28.78
CA ALA A 864 -36.31 -35.81 27.54
C ALA A 864 -35.79 -37.00 26.74
N LYS A 865 -35.36 -38.09 27.42
CA LYS A 865 -34.97 -39.35 26.75
C LYS A 865 -36.15 -40.00 26.03
N ILE A 866 -37.34 -39.98 26.62
CA ILE A 866 -38.57 -40.47 25.97
C ILE A 866 -38.93 -39.61 24.76
N LEU A 867 -38.73 -38.30 24.85
CA LEU A 867 -38.94 -37.37 23.75
C LEU A 867 -37.89 -37.54 22.63
N GLY A 868 -36.89 -38.42 22.79
CA GLY A 868 -35.85 -38.67 21.78
C GLY A 868 -34.73 -37.61 21.79
N GLY A 869 -34.37 -37.10 22.95
CA GLY A 869 -33.33 -36.10 23.12
C GLY A 869 -32.67 -36.10 24.49
N GLY A 870 -32.30 -34.92 24.99
CA GLY A 870 -31.62 -34.73 26.27
C GLY A 870 -32.09 -33.51 26.99
N GLY A 871 -31.77 -33.49 28.32
CA GLY A 871 -32.14 -32.36 29.15
C GLY A 871 -31.40 -32.36 30.50
N GLY A 872 -31.50 -31.24 31.20
CA GLY A 872 -30.85 -31.03 32.46
C GLY A 872 -31.20 -29.66 33.05
N GLY A 873 -30.60 -29.35 34.18
CA GLY A 873 -30.80 -28.08 34.85
C GLY A 873 -30.53 -28.22 36.34
N ARG A 874 -30.94 -27.18 37.09
CA ARG A 874 -30.82 -27.16 38.56
C ARG A 874 -31.88 -28.04 39.19
N ASP A 875 -31.70 -28.33 40.46
CA ASP A 875 -32.64 -29.15 41.23
C ASP A 875 -34.03 -28.52 41.38
N ASP A 876 -34.16 -27.19 41.33
CA ASP A 876 -35.38 -26.40 41.42
C ASP A 876 -36.09 -26.17 40.07
N LEU A 877 -35.34 -26.16 38.99
CA LEU A 877 -35.85 -25.89 37.65
C LEU A 877 -34.93 -26.53 36.58
N ALA A 878 -35.47 -27.37 35.77
CA ALA A 878 -34.78 -28.07 34.70
C ALA A 878 -35.65 -28.10 33.44
N GLN A 879 -34.97 -28.22 32.28
CA GLN A 879 -35.58 -28.22 30.98
C GLN A 879 -34.87 -29.19 30.04
N GLY A 880 -35.62 -29.85 29.18
CA GLY A 880 -35.10 -30.77 28.17
C GLY A 880 -36.06 -30.87 27.01
N GLY A 881 -35.54 -31.42 25.90
CA GLY A 881 -36.36 -31.58 24.71
C GLY A 881 -35.88 -32.74 23.84
N GLY A 882 -36.60 -33.00 22.76
CA GLY A 882 -36.32 -34.13 21.88
C GLY A 882 -36.77 -33.86 20.43
N SER A 883 -36.85 -34.94 19.69
CA SER A 883 -37.28 -34.91 18.28
C SER A 883 -38.66 -35.56 18.02
N ASN A 884 -39.25 -36.18 19.02
CA ASN A 884 -40.49 -36.92 18.88
C ASN A 884 -41.66 -36.22 19.61
N PRO A 885 -42.47 -35.38 18.96
CA PRO A 885 -43.61 -34.69 19.59
C PRO A 885 -44.76 -35.65 20.02
N ALA A 886 -44.86 -36.81 19.34
CA ALA A 886 -45.93 -37.81 19.68
C ALA A 886 -45.70 -38.50 21.03
N ALA A 887 -44.47 -38.41 21.58
CA ALA A 887 -44.11 -39.01 22.87
C ALA A 887 -44.32 -38.07 24.09
N ILE A 888 -44.97 -36.92 23.90
CA ILE A 888 -45.24 -35.96 25.02
C ILE A 888 -46.06 -36.59 26.12
N ASP A 889 -47.12 -37.31 25.76
CA ASP A 889 -48.00 -37.93 26.77
C ASP A 889 -47.25 -39.05 27.51
N ASP A 890 -46.44 -39.85 26.85
CA ASP A 890 -45.60 -40.89 27.46
C ASP A 890 -44.56 -40.29 28.40
N ALA A 891 -43.93 -39.18 28.01
CA ALA A 891 -42.98 -38.46 28.86
C ALA A 891 -43.61 -37.89 30.11
N LEU A 892 -44.83 -37.33 30.02
CA LEU A 892 -45.57 -36.81 31.16
C LEU A 892 -46.12 -37.95 32.02
N ALA A 893 -46.53 -39.11 31.46
CA ALA A 893 -46.92 -40.28 32.20
C ALA A 893 -45.75 -40.86 33.02
N ASP A 894 -44.54 -40.90 32.47
CA ASP A 894 -43.34 -41.30 33.21
C ASP A 894 -43.01 -40.34 34.36
N VAL A 895 -43.20 -39.02 34.19
CA VAL A 895 -43.08 -38.06 35.29
C VAL A 895 -44.08 -38.38 36.41
N ASN A 896 -45.34 -38.70 36.06
CA ASN A 896 -46.33 -39.08 37.03
C ASN A 896 -45.94 -40.34 37.82
N GLU A 897 -45.40 -41.36 37.16
CA GLU A 897 -44.94 -42.58 37.86
C GLU A 897 -43.71 -42.30 38.75
N GLN A 898 -42.76 -41.51 38.29
CA GLN A 898 -41.62 -41.05 39.10
C GLN A 898 -42.08 -40.35 40.42
N ILE A 899 -43.13 -39.51 40.32
CA ILE A 899 -43.69 -38.82 41.50
C ILE A 899 -44.31 -39.81 42.49
N LYS A 900 -44.94 -40.91 42.02
CA LYS A 900 -45.53 -41.95 42.89
C LYS A 900 -44.44 -42.81 43.58
N GLU A 901 -43.28 -42.99 42.97
CA GLU A 901 -42.15 -43.72 43.51
C GLU A 901 -41.41 -42.97 44.63
N LEU A 902 -41.59 -41.68 44.79
CA LEU A 902 -41.04 -40.81 45.83
C LEU A 902 -41.94 -40.72 47.04
#